data_ef6c2ccb5f028a01d6d01635e503976c
#
_entry.id   ef6c2ccb5f028a01d6d01635e503976c
#
_cell.length_a   1.000
_cell.length_b   1.000
_cell.length_c   1.000
_cell.angle_alpha   90.00
_cell.angle_beta   90.00
_cell.angle_gamma   90.00
#
_symmetry.space_group_name_H-M   'P 1'
#
loop_
_entity.id
_entity.type
_entity.pdbx_description
1 polymer ?
#
loop_
_entity_poly.entity_id
_entity_poly.type
_entity_poly.pdbx_seq_one_letter_code
_entity_poly.pdbx_strand_id
1 'polypeptide(L)'
;MFGAIIGLIIGTLTSKNIFFIFFLVFPFIRWHKDFHKLLIVLLFFTYGLLTCLLAKANTFSSNTYLLVIEAKENYVIARNLFSKCYILAKGNDLEIGDVIKVDGIVKELDMHAIESHFDFKNYLNNNGIYYEFSVGKMKKILSLFFPIKKIAMFLTNKYDQLTSELAKSLVFGYSSKTINNLFSNNSFRYMLTLNSSILAFEMYLIVNLFKKTKPKAIKIVICIIGSLLFILLFYKKALLKFLLFMIAKKLRKEKQLSLIKLSELILLIYLIISPFNFYSYGIWYTLIIINYFNLYLKKEKNKAIYMAILLIILNYIFNGYIPITLSIMRIILQPIILIYEIIVMLLMFIPIHINLATYSKSVIWLLNIAKNFDFSFYPIDSLVLKIVIIAMYIVFLYFVNIKYNKFSKNIFLTMSLILTIFSSPINNYIYDYLYAIDVGQGDCSLIVHKNKTILIDTGGLIYEDIAVTTLIPFFKKIHVNKIDYVICSHSDHDHIGALDSLKQLMKVKNIINERSQFPLNVNGLIFENLNNYDYKNENDSSLVNKFTFMNLTFLYMGDASTTIEKEIVNDYDLKDVDIIKLGHHGSSTSTSEELLDATTPKEVIISLGHNNYYGFPNKVVLERLNKRNIKIRRSDIEGTIIYKKLIF
;
A
#
# COMPACT_ATOMS: atom_id res chain seq x y z
N MET A 1 -32.69 5.27 -4.14
CA MET A 1 -31.32 4.68 -4.15
C MET A 1 -30.27 5.78 -3.96
N PHE A 2 -30.19 6.77 -4.80
CA PHE A 2 -29.18 7.84 -4.73
C PHE A 2 -29.12 8.53 -3.36
N GLY A 3 -30.28 8.92 -2.78
CA GLY A 3 -30.34 9.50 -1.43
C GLY A 3 -29.80 8.58 -0.33
N ALA A 4 -30.11 7.30 -0.39
CA ALA A 4 -29.58 6.30 0.56
C ALA A 4 -28.06 6.16 0.47
N ILE A 5 -27.50 6.17 -0.74
CA ILE A 5 -26.04 6.13 -0.97
C ILE A 5 -25.38 7.37 -0.37
N ILE A 6 -25.91 8.56 -0.64
CA ILE A 6 -25.40 9.82 -0.10
C ILE A 6 -25.44 9.79 1.44
N GLY A 7 -26.56 9.40 2.03
CA GLY A 7 -26.68 9.26 3.48
C GLY A 7 -25.61 8.35 4.07
N LEU A 8 -25.46 7.14 3.52
CA LEU A 8 -24.42 6.18 3.95
C LEU A 8 -23.00 6.77 3.86
N ILE A 9 -22.66 7.41 2.74
CA ILE A 9 -21.32 7.99 2.54
C ILE A 9 -21.07 9.10 3.56
N ILE A 10 -22.00 10.04 3.72
CA ILE A 10 -21.84 11.14 4.66
C ILE A 10 -21.74 10.60 6.10
N GLY A 11 -22.59 9.65 6.50
CA GLY A 11 -22.52 9.02 7.81
C GLY A 11 -21.17 8.34 8.09
N THR A 12 -20.65 7.62 7.10
CA THR A 12 -19.34 6.96 7.18
C THR A 12 -18.21 7.98 7.31
N LEU A 13 -18.24 9.06 6.54
CA LEU A 13 -17.23 10.11 6.61
C LEU A 13 -17.31 10.90 7.92
N THR A 14 -18.51 11.21 8.39
CA THR A 14 -18.74 11.91 9.67
C THR A 14 -18.17 11.15 10.86
N SER A 15 -18.17 9.81 10.81
CA SER A 15 -17.54 8.99 11.85
C SER A 15 -16.03 9.19 11.96
N LYS A 16 -15.36 9.64 10.89
CA LYS A 16 -13.93 9.97 10.89
C LYS A 16 -13.68 11.43 11.26
N ASN A 17 -14.48 12.33 10.73
CA ASN A 17 -14.38 13.76 11.00
C ASN A 17 -15.77 14.39 10.98
N ILE A 18 -16.16 15.01 12.10
CA ILE A 18 -17.50 15.59 12.27
C ILE A 18 -17.84 16.68 11.26
N PHE A 19 -16.85 17.36 10.69
CA PHE A 19 -17.07 18.37 9.64
C PHE A 19 -17.82 17.83 8.43
N PHE A 20 -17.74 16.53 8.15
CA PHE A 20 -18.49 15.94 7.04
C PHE A 20 -20.02 15.99 7.20
N ILE A 21 -20.54 16.28 8.41
CA ILE A 21 -21.96 16.47 8.66
C ILE A 21 -22.53 17.63 7.83
N PHE A 22 -21.71 18.66 7.56
CA PHE A 22 -22.13 19.80 6.73
C PHE A 22 -22.53 19.41 5.32
N PHE A 23 -22.06 18.28 4.81
CA PHE A 23 -22.48 17.79 3.49
C PHE A 23 -23.95 17.36 3.43
N LEU A 24 -24.64 17.19 4.58
CA LEU A 24 -26.10 16.99 4.62
C LEU A 24 -26.87 18.19 4.07
N VAL A 25 -26.27 19.37 4.02
CA VAL A 25 -26.87 20.56 3.42
C VAL A 25 -27.26 20.33 1.96
N PHE A 26 -26.43 19.60 1.17
CA PHE A 26 -26.73 19.33 -0.23
C PHE A 26 -28.01 18.51 -0.45
N PRO A 27 -28.26 17.36 0.20
CA PRO A 27 -29.54 16.67 0.13
C PRO A 27 -30.71 17.54 0.62
N PHE A 28 -30.50 18.34 1.68
CA PHE A 28 -31.54 19.26 2.18
C PHE A 28 -31.94 20.29 1.13
N ILE A 29 -30.98 20.98 0.49
CA ILE A 29 -31.26 21.94 -0.59
C ILE A 29 -31.95 21.25 -1.76
N ARG A 30 -31.47 20.06 -2.15
CA ARG A 30 -31.99 19.34 -3.32
C ARG A 30 -33.41 18.79 -3.14
N TRP A 31 -33.76 18.33 -1.92
CA TRP A 31 -34.98 17.58 -1.62
C TRP A 31 -35.82 18.21 -0.50
N HIS A 32 -35.67 19.52 -0.22
CA HIS A 32 -36.40 20.21 0.86
C HIS A 32 -37.96 20.07 0.73
N LYS A 33 -38.48 19.86 -0.51
CA LYS A 33 -39.91 19.64 -0.79
C LYS A 33 -40.30 18.15 -0.77
N ASP A 34 -39.34 17.20 -0.57
CA ASP A 34 -39.59 15.75 -0.62
C ASP A 34 -39.17 15.10 0.69
N PHE A 35 -40.08 15.12 1.67
CA PHE A 35 -39.84 14.60 3.01
C PHE A 35 -39.40 13.14 2.99
N HIS A 36 -39.98 12.28 2.13
CA HIS A 36 -39.63 10.88 2.06
C HIS A 36 -38.16 10.67 1.62
N LYS A 37 -37.67 11.49 0.69
CA LYS A 37 -36.25 11.38 0.27
C LYS A 37 -35.32 11.87 1.34
N LEU A 38 -35.65 12.93 2.07
CA LEU A 38 -34.87 13.39 3.21
C LEU A 38 -34.85 12.36 4.33
N LEU A 39 -35.98 11.76 4.64
CA LEU A 39 -36.04 10.68 5.64
C LEU A 39 -35.13 9.50 5.27
N ILE A 40 -35.13 9.08 4.01
CA ILE A 40 -34.23 8.03 3.51
C ILE A 40 -32.76 8.45 3.71
N VAL A 41 -32.38 9.69 3.37
CA VAL A 41 -31.00 10.17 3.59
C VAL A 41 -30.62 10.09 5.05
N LEU A 42 -31.49 10.55 5.95
CA LEU A 42 -31.23 10.55 7.39
C LEU A 42 -31.12 9.13 7.97
N LEU A 43 -32.01 8.23 7.57
CA LEU A 43 -31.97 6.81 8.02
C LEU A 43 -30.67 6.13 7.60
N PHE A 44 -30.22 6.34 6.37
CA PHE A 44 -28.97 5.73 5.91
C PHE A 44 -27.72 6.48 6.44
N PHE A 45 -27.83 7.77 6.72
CA PHE A 45 -26.79 8.52 7.43
C PHE A 45 -26.58 7.96 8.85
N THR A 46 -27.68 7.81 9.61
CA THR A 46 -27.61 7.27 10.99
C THR A 46 -27.09 5.83 10.98
N TYR A 47 -27.52 4.99 10.04
CA TYR A 47 -27.01 3.64 9.88
C TYR A 47 -25.50 3.62 9.62
N GLY A 48 -25.02 4.42 8.66
CA GLY A 48 -23.59 4.53 8.35
C GLY A 48 -22.76 5.02 9.53
N LEU A 49 -23.23 6.07 10.19
CA LEU A 49 -22.58 6.65 11.37
C LEU A 49 -22.51 5.66 12.54
N LEU A 50 -23.65 5.07 12.92
CA LEU A 50 -23.73 4.13 14.05
C LEU A 50 -22.88 2.89 13.81
N THR A 51 -22.92 2.32 12.61
CA THR A 51 -22.10 1.14 12.29
C THR A 51 -20.60 1.43 12.43
N CYS A 52 -20.17 2.62 12.02
CA CYS A 52 -18.77 3.02 12.15
C CYS A 52 -18.40 3.36 13.60
N LEU A 53 -19.28 3.98 14.37
CA LEU A 53 -19.05 4.25 15.79
C LEU A 53 -19.00 2.96 16.62
N LEU A 54 -19.89 2.01 16.35
CA LEU A 54 -19.86 0.70 17.02
C LEU A 54 -18.57 -0.07 16.70
N ALA A 55 -18.04 0.05 15.48
CA ALA A 55 -16.76 -0.57 15.14
C ALA A 55 -15.59 0.06 15.92
N LYS A 56 -15.67 1.35 16.27
CA LYS A 56 -14.69 2.05 17.11
C LYS A 56 -14.88 1.80 18.59
N ALA A 57 -16.04 1.31 19.02
CA ALA A 57 -16.26 0.98 20.41
C ALA A 57 -15.49 -0.30 20.78
N ASN A 58 -14.78 -0.27 21.92
CA ASN A 58 -14.16 -1.49 22.44
C ASN A 58 -15.26 -2.39 23.06
N THR A 59 -15.65 -3.41 22.31
CA THR A 59 -16.68 -4.38 22.73
C THR A 59 -16.07 -5.76 23.07
N PHE A 60 -14.76 -5.84 23.21
CA PHE A 60 -14.04 -7.06 23.50
C PHE A 60 -13.82 -7.22 25.00
N SER A 61 -14.07 -8.43 25.51
CA SER A 61 -13.66 -8.85 26.86
C SER A 61 -12.33 -9.63 26.77
N SER A 62 -11.62 -9.73 27.89
CA SER A 62 -10.35 -10.46 27.97
C SER A 62 -10.49 -11.94 27.61
N ASN A 63 -11.67 -12.53 27.82
CA ASN A 63 -12.01 -13.92 27.46
C ASN A 63 -13.26 -13.87 26.57
N THR A 64 -13.08 -14.11 25.26
CA THR A 64 -14.18 -13.95 24.30
C THR A 64 -14.13 -14.99 23.18
N TYR A 65 -15.29 -15.18 22.55
CA TYR A 65 -15.41 -16.00 21.33
C TYR A 65 -15.43 -15.08 20.12
N LEU A 66 -14.59 -15.39 19.13
CA LEU A 66 -14.45 -14.61 17.92
C LEU A 66 -14.60 -15.50 16.68
N LEU A 67 -15.25 -14.95 15.67
CA LEU A 67 -15.35 -15.56 14.34
C LEU A 67 -14.24 -15.04 13.45
N VAL A 68 -13.42 -15.92 12.91
CA VAL A 68 -12.38 -15.60 11.94
C VAL A 68 -13.01 -15.20 10.60
N ILE A 69 -12.75 -13.98 10.14
CA ILE A 69 -13.27 -13.44 8.89
C ILE A 69 -12.19 -13.26 7.81
N GLU A 70 -10.91 -13.22 8.22
CA GLU A 70 -9.76 -13.25 7.33
C GLU A 70 -8.62 -13.99 8.04
N ALA A 71 -7.97 -14.92 7.35
CA ALA A 71 -6.80 -15.63 7.86
C ALA A 71 -5.66 -15.49 6.86
N LYS A 72 -4.52 -15.04 7.35
CA LYS A 72 -3.24 -14.92 6.65
C LYS A 72 -2.18 -15.73 7.39
N GLU A 73 -1.02 -15.88 6.80
CA GLU A 73 0.07 -16.67 7.37
C GLU A 73 0.53 -16.14 8.74
N ASN A 74 0.55 -14.83 8.90
CA ASN A 74 1.10 -14.16 10.09
C ASN A 74 0.05 -13.50 10.98
N TYR A 75 -1.19 -13.38 10.52
CA TYR A 75 -2.24 -12.74 11.29
C TYR A 75 -3.64 -13.23 10.94
N VAL A 76 -4.56 -12.95 11.82
CA VAL A 76 -5.99 -13.25 11.66
C VAL A 76 -6.79 -11.98 11.95
N ILE A 77 -7.82 -11.72 11.15
CA ILE A 77 -8.86 -10.76 11.49
C ILE A 77 -10.06 -11.55 11.98
N ALA A 78 -10.45 -11.28 13.21
CA ALA A 78 -11.60 -11.91 13.83
C ALA A 78 -12.62 -10.86 14.26
N ARG A 79 -13.86 -11.28 14.48
CA ARG A 79 -14.94 -10.39 14.89
C ARG A 79 -15.80 -11.02 15.99
N ASN A 80 -16.38 -10.18 16.83
CA ASN A 80 -17.58 -10.47 17.59
C ASN A 80 -18.84 -9.97 16.84
N LEU A 81 -19.95 -9.77 17.50
CA LEU A 81 -21.19 -9.27 16.88
C LEU A 81 -21.04 -7.83 16.33
N PHE A 82 -20.27 -6.97 16.99
CA PHE A 82 -20.24 -5.53 16.73
C PHE A 82 -18.92 -5.04 16.13
N SER A 83 -17.79 -5.56 16.61
CA SER A 83 -16.46 -5.06 16.31
C SER A 83 -15.56 -6.12 15.69
N LYS A 84 -14.50 -5.66 15.03
CA LYS A 84 -13.44 -6.51 14.47
C LYS A 84 -12.13 -6.20 15.17
N CYS A 85 -11.29 -7.23 15.33
CA CYS A 85 -9.94 -7.09 15.86
C CYS A 85 -8.91 -7.77 14.96
N TYR A 86 -7.69 -7.25 15.04
CA TYR A 86 -6.49 -7.85 14.47
C TYR A 86 -5.84 -8.74 15.54
N ILE A 87 -5.38 -9.92 15.16
CA ILE A 87 -4.68 -10.87 16.02
C ILE A 87 -3.41 -11.29 15.30
N LEU A 88 -2.25 -11.02 15.91
CA LEU A 88 -0.99 -11.54 15.43
C LEU A 88 -0.92 -13.04 15.76
N ALA A 89 -0.84 -13.89 14.74
CA ALA A 89 -0.90 -15.35 14.89
C ALA A 89 0.01 -16.00 13.85
N LYS A 90 1.32 -16.02 14.13
CA LYS A 90 2.33 -16.61 13.23
C LYS A 90 2.16 -18.14 13.16
N GLY A 91 2.21 -18.70 11.95
CA GLY A 91 2.16 -20.15 11.73
C GLY A 91 0.88 -20.85 12.15
N ASN A 92 -0.25 -20.12 12.22
CA ASN A 92 -1.52 -20.70 12.61
C ASN A 92 -2.21 -21.48 11.47
N ASP A 93 -2.99 -22.50 11.83
CA ASP A 93 -3.82 -23.29 10.91
C ASP A 93 -5.28 -22.82 10.88
N LEU A 94 -5.56 -21.59 11.30
CA LEU A 94 -6.90 -21.02 11.29
C LEU A 94 -7.37 -20.70 9.89
N GLU A 95 -8.66 -20.92 9.67
CA GLU A 95 -9.33 -20.62 8.41
C GLU A 95 -10.53 -19.68 8.62
N ILE A 96 -10.97 -19.06 7.52
CA ILE A 96 -12.20 -18.25 7.55
C ILE A 96 -13.37 -19.12 7.98
N GLY A 97 -14.15 -18.63 8.95
CA GLY A 97 -15.27 -19.36 9.52
C GLY A 97 -14.94 -20.17 10.76
N ASP A 98 -13.67 -20.18 11.19
CA ASP A 98 -13.32 -20.76 12.48
C ASP A 98 -13.83 -19.88 13.62
N VAL A 99 -14.43 -20.52 14.62
CA VAL A 99 -14.74 -19.88 15.91
C VAL A 99 -13.61 -20.19 16.85
N ILE A 100 -12.98 -19.16 17.36
CA ILE A 100 -11.87 -19.23 18.29
C ILE A 100 -12.28 -18.66 19.64
N LYS A 101 -11.83 -19.30 20.70
CA LYS A 101 -11.84 -18.74 22.06
C LYS A 101 -10.46 -18.13 22.31
N VAL A 102 -10.43 -16.86 22.64
CA VAL A 102 -9.20 -16.12 22.93
C VAL A 102 -9.22 -15.57 24.33
N ASP A 103 -8.06 -15.60 24.97
CA ASP A 103 -7.81 -15.01 26.28
C ASP A 103 -6.58 -14.10 26.17
N GLY A 104 -6.71 -12.82 26.57
CA GLY A 104 -5.64 -11.85 26.39
C GLY A 104 -6.09 -10.41 26.62
N ILE A 105 -5.28 -9.47 26.15
CA ILE A 105 -5.46 -8.04 26.34
C ILE A 105 -5.80 -7.40 25.01
N VAL A 106 -6.83 -6.54 25.02
CA VAL A 106 -7.21 -5.72 23.87
C VAL A 106 -6.54 -4.36 23.98
N LYS A 107 -5.85 -3.95 22.93
CA LYS A 107 -5.23 -2.62 22.82
C LYS A 107 -5.70 -1.93 21.56
N GLU A 108 -5.64 -0.62 21.52
CA GLU A 108 -5.78 0.11 20.26
C GLU A 108 -4.61 -0.22 19.33
N LEU A 109 -4.88 -0.20 18.03
CA LEU A 109 -3.83 -0.44 17.03
C LEU A 109 -2.76 0.66 17.14
N ASP A 110 -1.59 0.28 17.58
CA ASP A 110 -0.40 1.13 17.64
C ASP A 110 0.64 0.64 16.62
N MET A 111 0.45 1.04 15.37
CA MET A 111 1.32 0.72 14.24
C MET A 111 1.77 2.00 13.59
N HIS A 112 3.06 2.15 13.37
CA HIS A 112 3.63 3.26 12.59
C HIS A 112 3.68 2.88 11.10
N ALA A 113 3.35 3.84 10.25
CA ALA A 113 3.43 3.67 8.79
C ALA A 113 4.73 4.30 8.30
N ILE A 114 5.67 3.50 7.85
CA ILE A 114 6.84 3.96 7.11
C ILE A 114 6.37 4.56 5.78
N GLU A 115 6.83 5.74 5.43
CA GLU A 115 6.27 6.58 4.36
C GLU A 115 6.13 5.89 3.00
N SER A 116 7.05 5.02 2.62
CA SER A 116 7.00 4.29 1.34
C SER A 116 6.39 2.91 1.44
N HIS A 117 6.05 2.46 2.65
CA HIS A 117 5.39 1.19 2.88
C HIS A 117 3.87 1.29 2.71
N PHE A 118 3.25 0.12 2.60
CA PHE A 118 1.81 0.00 2.68
C PHE A 118 1.34 0.35 4.09
N ASP A 119 0.59 1.44 4.24
CA ASP A 119 0.00 1.86 5.52
C ASP A 119 -1.03 0.82 6.00
N PHE A 120 -0.53 -0.16 6.73
CA PHE A 120 -1.33 -1.28 7.22
C PHE A 120 -2.32 -0.85 8.29
N LYS A 121 -1.96 0.12 9.15
CA LYS A 121 -2.88 0.69 10.15
C LYS A 121 -4.08 1.36 9.48
N ASN A 122 -3.82 2.22 8.49
CA ASN A 122 -4.90 2.88 7.75
C ASN A 122 -5.74 1.87 6.95
N TYR A 123 -5.11 0.83 6.38
CA TYR A 123 -5.83 -0.27 5.75
C TYR A 123 -6.77 -0.98 6.72
N LEU A 124 -6.32 -1.32 7.93
CA LEU A 124 -7.13 -1.94 8.96
C LEU A 124 -8.28 -1.02 9.39
N ASN A 125 -7.99 0.25 9.69
CA ASN A 125 -8.97 1.27 10.06
C ASN A 125 -10.03 1.47 8.96
N ASN A 126 -9.62 1.48 7.69
CA ASN A 126 -10.52 1.58 6.54
C ASN A 126 -11.38 0.32 6.34
N ASN A 127 -11.05 -0.80 6.98
CA ASN A 127 -11.87 -2.01 7.05
C ASN A 127 -12.68 -2.12 8.36
N GLY A 128 -12.63 -1.08 9.23
CA GLY A 128 -13.35 -1.04 10.50
C GLY A 128 -12.69 -1.88 11.60
N ILE A 129 -11.36 -1.97 11.58
CA ILE A 129 -10.56 -2.68 12.58
C ILE A 129 -9.71 -1.63 13.28
N TYR A 130 -9.94 -1.42 14.57
CA TYR A 130 -9.29 -0.39 15.38
C TYR A 130 -8.51 -0.97 16.55
N TYR A 131 -8.67 -2.27 16.81
CA TYR A 131 -8.10 -2.95 17.97
C TYR A 131 -7.22 -4.12 17.58
N GLU A 132 -6.16 -4.30 18.33
CA GLU A 132 -5.32 -5.47 18.34
C GLU A 132 -5.63 -6.30 19.59
N PHE A 133 -5.75 -7.62 19.43
CA PHE A 133 -5.91 -8.56 20.51
C PHE A 133 -4.58 -9.28 20.75
N SER A 134 -3.87 -8.90 21.81
CA SER A 134 -2.65 -9.57 22.26
C SER A 134 -3.04 -10.85 22.99
N VAL A 135 -2.89 -11.98 22.30
CA VAL A 135 -3.40 -13.28 22.75
C VAL A 135 -2.39 -13.97 23.68
N GLY A 136 -2.83 -14.27 24.91
CA GLY A 136 -2.11 -15.16 25.82
C GLY A 136 -2.38 -16.64 25.53
N LYS A 137 -3.68 -17.00 25.34
CA LYS A 137 -4.12 -18.33 24.95
C LYS A 137 -5.19 -18.26 23.85
N MET A 138 -5.05 -19.14 22.85
CA MET A 138 -6.01 -19.26 21.76
C MET A 138 -6.36 -20.71 21.49
N LYS A 139 -7.65 -21.00 21.41
CA LYS A 139 -8.15 -22.35 21.11
C LYS A 139 -9.22 -22.28 20.03
N LYS A 140 -9.06 -23.06 18.98
CA LYS A 140 -10.11 -23.29 17.98
C LYS A 140 -11.19 -24.17 18.60
N ILE A 141 -12.45 -23.75 18.47
CA ILE A 141 -13.60 -24.45 19.02
C ILE A 141 -14.32 -25.26 17.93
N LEU A 142 -14.66 -24.59 16.83
CA LEU A 142 -15.35 -25.23 15.71
C LEU A 142 -15.10 -24.46 14.40
N SER A 143 -15.38 -25.07 13.26
CA SER A 143 -15.37 -24.43 11.95
C SER A 143 -16.79 -24.37 11.42
N LEU A 144 -17.27 -23.15 11.11
CA LEU A 144 -18.61 -22.94 10.53
C LEU A 144 -18.64 -23.17 9.02
N PHE A 145 -17.49 -23.04 8.36
CA PHE A 145 -17.36 -23.16 6.90
C PHE A 145 -16.44 -24.32 6.52
N PHE A 146 -16.51 -24.71 5.25
CA PHE A 146 -15.60 -25.71 4.71
C PHE A 146 -14.13 -25.26 4.77
N PRO A 147 -13.18 -26.16 5.10
CA PRO A 147 -11.76 -25.85 5.21
C PRO A 147 -11.16 -25.64 3.81
N ILE A 148 -11.32 -24.44 3.26
CA ILE A 148 -10.94 -24.11 1.89
C ILE A 148 -9.43 -24.28 1.66
N LYS A 149 -8.60 -23.94 2.67
CA LYS A 149 -7.15 -24.12 2.60
C LYS A 149 -6.77 -25.59 2.42
N LYS A 150 -7.43 -26.48 3.19
CA LYS A 150 -7.21 -27.95 3.06
C LYS A 150 -7.69 -28.47 1.70
N ILE A 151 -8.85 -28.02 1.24
CA ILE A 151 -9.39 -28.37 -0.09
C ILE A 151 -8.43 -27.87 -1.20
N ALA A 152 -7.97 -26.64 -1.11
CA ALA A 152 -7.00 -26.08 -2.06
C ALA A 152 -5.70 -26.88 -2.07
N MET A 153 -5.16 -27.25 -0.90
CA MET A 153 -4.00 -28.11 -0.79
C MET A 153 -4.25 -29.49 -1.41
N PHE A 154 -5.35 -30.12 -1.08
CA PHE A 154 -5.71 -31.45 -1.63
C PHE A 154 -5.83 -31.43 -3.14
N LEU A 155 -6.57 -30.47 -3.71
CA LEU A 155 -6.78 -30.37 -5.16
C LEU A 155 -5.51 -29.99 -5.92
N THR A 156 -4.56 -29.28 -5.31
CA THR A 156 -3.33 -28.84 -5.97
C THR A 156 -2.12 -29.72 -5.71
N ASN A 157 -2.23 -30.71 -4.82
CA ASN A 157 -1.13 -31.59 -4.42
C ASN A 157 -0.59 -32.47 -5.57
N LYS A 158 -1.38 -32.67 -6.59
CA LYS A 158 -1.02 -33.43 -7.79
C LYS A 158 -0.18 -32.66 -8.80
N TYR A 159 0.03 -31.37 -8.60
CA TYR A 159 0.87 -30.55 -9.45
C TYR A 159 2.27 -30.40 -8.85
N ASP A 160 3.22 -30.05 -9.69
CA ASP A 160 4.53 -29.57 -9.26
C ASP A 160 4.39 -28.33 -8.36
N GLN A 161 5.41 -28.04 -7.56
CA GLN A 161 5.37 -26.98 -6.55
C GLN A 161 4.95 -25.61 -7.14
N LEU A 162 5.57 -25.20 -8.27
CA LEU A 162 5.28 -23.90 -8.88
C LEU A 162 3.82 -23.82 -9.40
N THR A 163 3.36 -24.86 -10.07
CA THR A 163 1.97 -24.96 -10.57
C THR A 163 0.98 -24.98 -9.41
N SER A 164 1.27 -25.70 -8.32
CA SER A 164 0.45 -25.73 -7.12
C SER A 164 0.32 -24.34 -6.48
N GLU A 165 1.43 -23.58 -6.37
CA GLU A 165 1.42 -22.23 -5.83
C GLU A 165 0.67 -21.23 -6.72
N LEU A 166 0.86 -21.31 -8.05
CA LEU A 166 0.10 -20.50 -9.00
C LEU A 166 -1.40 -20.82 -8.94
N ALA A 167 -1.77 -22.10 -8.88
CA ALA A 167 -3.15 -22.54 -8.75
C ALA A 167 -3.80 -22.02 -7.45
N LYS A 168 -3.09 -22.10 -6.32
CA LYS A 168 -3.56 -21.54 -5.05
C LYS A 168 -3.77 -20.05 -5.14
N SER A 169 -2.89 -19.32 -5.83
CA SER A 169 -3.02 -17.87 -5.97
C SER A 169 -4.13 -17.46 -6.94
N LEU A 170 -4.20 -18.05 -8.10
CA LEU A 170 -5.15 -17.69 -9.17
C LEU A 170 -6.57 -18.17 -8.83
N VAL A 171 -6.73 -19.44 -8.50
CA VAL A 171 -8.05 -20.06 -8.31
C VAL A 171 -8.59 -19.80 -6.91
N PHE A 172 -7.77 -19.98 -5.86
CA PHE A 172 -8.21 -19.88 -4.46
C PHE A 172 -7.87 -18.53 -3.83
N GLY A 173 -7.05 -17.70 -4.48
CA GLY A 173 -6.63 -16.39 -4.00
C GLY A 173 -5.76 -16.45 -2.74
N TYR A 174 -5.01 -17.54 -2.53
CA TYR A 174 -3.97 -17.63 -1.51
C TYR A 174 -2.65 -17.12 -2.08
N SER A 175 -1.98 -16.22 -1.38
CA SER A 175 -0.63 -15.81 -1.76
C SER A 175 0.39 -16.83 -1.30
N SER A 176 1.34 -17.22 -2.15
CA SER A 176 2.49 -18.04 -1.78
C SER A 176 3.72 -17.18 -1.53
N LYS A 177 4.63 -17.66 -0.69
CA LYS A 177 5.92 -16.99 -0.44
C LYS A 177 6.73 -16.84 -1.73
N THR A 178 6.78 -17.87 -2.57
CA THR A 178 7.53 -17.87 -3.83
C THR A 178 7.00 -16.79 -4.78
N ILE A 179 5.68 -16.71 -4.99
CA ILE A 179 5.08 -15.68 -5.84
C ILE A 179 5.26 -14.29 -5.23
N ASN A 180 5.15 -14.17 -3.90
CA ASN A 180 5.38 -12.92 -3.21
C ASN A 180 6.82 -12.43 -3.41
N ASN A 181 7.81 -13.28 -3.26
CA ASN A 181 9.23 -12.92 -3.44
C ASN A 181 9.55 -12.55 -4.89
N LEU A 182 9.02 -13.28 -5.87
CA LEU A 182 9.24 -12.98 -7.29
C LEU A 182 8.67 -11.62 -7.71
N PHE A 183 7.57 -11.18 -7.09
CA PHE A 183 6.83 -9.97 -7.46
C PHE A 183 6.53 -9.06 -6.27
N SER A 184 7.37 -9.06 -5.22
CA SER A 184 7.12 -8.40 -3.94
C SER A 184 6.76 -6.91 -4.09
N ASN A 185 7.45 -6.19 -4.95
CA ASN A 185 7.24 -4.75 -5.16
C ASN A 185 6.78 -4.41 -6.57
N ASN A 186 6.13 -5.36 -7.23
CA ASN A 186 5.73 -5.15 -8.61
C ASN A 186 4.21 -5.23 -8.76
N SER A 187 3.66 -4.25 -9.44
CA SER A 187 2.24 -4.20 -9.80
C SER A 187 1.77 -5.43 -10.59
N PHE A 188 2.68 -6.20 -11.21
CA PHE A 188 2.38 -7.46 -11.90
C PHE A 188 1.85 -8.57 -10.97
N ARG A 189 2.14 -8.52 -9.67
CA ARG A 189 1.56 -9.43 -8.67
C ARG A 189 0.03 -9.49 -8.74
N TYR A 190 -0.60 -8.34 -9.02
CA TYR A 190 -2.06 -8.27 -9.15
C TYR A 190 -2.62 -9.06 -10.35
N MET A 191 -1.79 -9.42 -11.32
CA MET A 191 -2.20 -10.28 -12.44
C MET A 191 -2.30 -11.75 -12.03
N LEU A 192 -1.56 -12.16 -11.01
CA LEU A 192 -1.54 -13.52 -10.47
C LEU A 192 -2.50 -13.73 -9.29
N THR A 193 -3.36 -12.77 -9.00
CA THR A 193 -4.35 -12.90 -7.92
C THR A 193 -5.75 -13.06 -8.48
N LEU A 194 -6.59 -13.82 -7.76
CA LEU A 194 -7.99 -14.00 -8.08
C LEU A 194 -8.67 -12.65 -8.30
N ASN A 195 -9.20 -12.44 -9.49
CA ASN A 195 -9.89 -11.20 -9.83
C ASN A 195 -11.30 -11.44 -10.40
N SER A 196 -12.16 -10.41 -10.34
CA SER A 196 -13.57 -10.51 -10.76
C SER A 196 -13.78 -10.73 -12.25
N SER A 197 -12.78 -10.44 -13.11
CA SER A 197 -12.89 -10.63 -14.55
C SER A 197 -12.77 -12.11 -14.95
N ILE A 198 -11.91 -12.85 -14.24
CA ILE A 198 -11.76 -14.29 -14.41
C ILE A 198 -13.05 -14.99 -14.02
N LEU A 199 -13.55 -14.67 -12.83
CA LEU A 199 -14.83 -15.19 -12.34
C LEU A 199 -16.00 -14.90 -13.32
N ALA A 200 -16.01 -13.71 -13.93
CA ALA A 200 -17.01 -13.35 -14.93
C ALA A 200 -16.92 -14.22 -16.18
N PHE A 201 -15.72 -14.55 -16.60
CA PHE A 201 -15.48 -15.40 -17.77
C PHE A 201 -15.83 -16.87 -17.49
N GLU A 202 -15.45 -17.40 -16.33
CA GLU A 202 -15.81 -18.76 -15.90
C GLU A 202 -17.33 -18.92 -15.86
N MET A 203 -18.04 -17.99 -15.25
CA MET A 203 -19.48 -17.99 -15.22
C MET A 203 -20.11 -17.86 -16.62
N TYR A 204 -19.49 -17.08 -17.52
CA TYR A 204 -19.91 -17.02 -18.91
C TYR A 204 -19.75 -18.37 -19.62
N LEU A 205 -18.65 -19.08 -19.39
CA LEU A 205 -18.45 -20.44 -19.92
C LEU A 205 -19.48 -21.41 -19.38
N ILE A 206 -19.69 -21.44 -18.05
CA ILE A 206 -20.70 -22.30 -17.41
C ILE A 206 -22.09 -22.01 -17.98
N VAL A 207 -22.48 -20.75 -18.08
CA VAL A 207 -23.78 -20.38 -18.68
C VAL A 207 -23.88 -20.80 -20.13
N ASN A 208 -22.79 -20.75 -20.92
CA ASN A 208 -22.80 -21.17 -22.32
C ASN A 208 -22.85 -22.69 -22.50
N LEU A 209 -22.16 -23.45 -21.65
CA LEU A 209 -22.24 -24.92 -21.64
C LEU A 209 -23.69 -25.41 -21.44
N PHE A 210 -24.43 -24.72 -20.57
CA PHE A 210 -25.85 -25.05 -20.31
C PHE A 210 -26.84 -24.33 -21.23
N LYS A 211 -26.39 -23.62 -22.27
CA LYS A 211 -27.25 -22.85 -23.17
C LYS A 211 -28.27 -23.69 -23.95
N LYS A 212 -27.96 -24.95 -24.20
CA LYS A 212 -28.81 -25.88 -24.95
C LYS A 212 -29.88 -26.60 -24.11
N THR A 213 -29.79 -26.52 -22.75
CA THR A 213 -30.76 -27.17 -21.86
C THR A 213 -31.97 -26.26 -21.57
N LYS A 214 -33.20 -26.75 -21.67
CA LYS A 214 -34.44 -26.07 -21.27
C LYS A 214 -34.82 -26.53 -19.86
N PRO A 215 -35.46 -25.71 -19.01
CA PRO A 215 -35.96 -24.35 -19.18
C PRO A 215 -35.06 -23.26 -18.54
N LYS A 216 -35.29 -21.99 -18.90
CA LYS A 216 -34.53 -20.82 -18.41
C LYS A 216 -34.40 -20.72 -16.88
N ALA A 217 -35.41 -21.19 -16.13
CA ALA A 217 -35.42 -21.19 -14.66
C ALA A 217 -34.32 -22.08 -14.06
N ILE A 218 -34.11 -23.31 -14.59
CA ILE A 218 -33.08 -24.23 -14.12
C ILE A 218 -31.69 -23.64 -14.31
N LYS A 219 -31.43 -22.94 -15.42
CA LYS A 219 -30.15 -22.26 -15.65
C LYS A 219 -29.85 -21.18 -14.61
N ILE A 220 -30.88 -20.43 -14.22
CA ILE A 220 -30.77 -19.38 -13.22
C ILE A 220 -30.50 -19.99 -11.84
N VAL A 221 -31.21 -21.05 -11.48
CA VAL A 221 -31.03 -21.78 -10.22
C VAL A 221 -29.63 -22.38 -10.15
N ILE A 222 -29.16 -23.05 -11.21
CA ILE A 222 -27.79 -23.60 -11.26
C ILE A 222 -26.74 -22.47 -11.15
N CYS A 223 -26.94 -21.32 -11.82
CA CYS A 223 -26.03 -20.19 -11.69
C CYS A 223 -26.05 -19.60 -10.29
N ILE A 224 -27.22 -19.47 -9.65
CA ILE A 224 -27.34 -18.96 -8.28
C ILE A 224 -26.73 -19.94 -7.28
N ILE A 225 -27.06 -21.23 -7.40
CA ILE A 225 -26.52 -22.27 -6.50
C ILE A 225 -25.01 -22.42 -6.72
N GLY A 226 -24.54 -22.47 -7.95
CA GLY A 226 -23.12 -22.51 -8.26
C GLY A 226 -22.38 -21.29 -7.73
N SER A 227 -22.98 -20.10 -7.85
CA SER A 227 -22.43 -18.87 -7.32
C SER A 227 -22.46 -18.80 -5.81
N LEU A 228 -23.54 -19.29 -5.16
CA LEU A 228 -23.63 -19.40 -3.71
C LEU A 228 -22.64 -20.42 -3.13
N LEU A 229 -22.51 -21.59 -3.77
CA LEU A 229 -21.51 -22.59 -3.40
C LEU A 229 -20.08 -22.02 -3.59
N PHE A 230 -19.88 -21.28 -4.63
CA PHE A 230 -18.61 -20.61 -4.88
C PHE A 230 -18.34 -19.47 -3.88
N ILE A 231 -19.37 -18.71 -3.44
CA ILE A 231 -19.24 -17.72 -2.36
C ILE A 231 -18.90 -18.40 -1.04
N LEU A 232 -19.62 -19.46 -0.70
CA LEU A 232 -19.39 -20.25 0.51
C LEU A 232 -18.00 -20.89 0.50
N LEU A 233 -17.52 -21.30 -0.68
CA LEU A 233 -16.18 -21.86 -0.85
C LEU A 233 -15.07 -20.81 -0.73
N PHE A 234 -15.25 -19.60 -1.21
CA PHE A 234 -14.13 -18.68 -1.39
C PHE A 234 -14.22 -17.35 -0.66
N TYR A 235 -15.34 -17.01 -0.05
CA TYR A 235 -15.62 -15.78 0.72
C TYR A 235 -14.80 -14.55 0.27
N LYS A 236 -14.69 -14.34 -1.04
CA LYS A 236 -13.90 -13.26 -1.63
C LYS A 236 -14.79 -12.09 -2.03
N LYS A 237 -14.41 -10.88 -1.63
CA LYS A 237 -15.11 -9.62 -2.02
C LYS A 237 -15.30 -9.48 -3.54
N ALA A 238 -14.40 -10.07 -4.34
CA ALA A 238 -14.50 -10.10 -5.81
C ALA A 238 -15.74 -10.84 -6.30
N LEU A 239 -16.11 -11.95 -5.65
CA LEU A 239 -17.28 -12.74 -5.99
C LEU A 239 -18.59 -12.05 -5.66
N LEU A 240 -18.66 -11.43 -4.50
CA LEU A 240 -19.84 -10.62 -4.11
C LEU A 240 -20.12 -9.55 -5.17
N LYS A 241 -19.08 -8.83 -5.62
CA LYS A 241 -19.21 -7.83 -6.70
C LYS A 241 -19.73 -8.45 -7.99
N PHE A 242 -19.18 -9.60 -8.37
CA PHE A 242 -19.60 -10.32 -9.57
C PHE A 242 -21.06 -10.76 -9.50
N LEU A 243 -21.50 -11.34 -8.39
CA LEU A 243 -22.89 -11.74 -8.20
C LEU A 243 -23.86 -10.57 -8.26
N LEU A 244 -23.54 -9.49 -7.53
CA LEU A 244 -24.33 -8.26 -7.60
C LEU A 244 -24.45 -7.76 -9.02
N PHE A 245 -23.37 -7.85 -9.81
CA PHE A 245 -23.39 -7.48 -11.21
C PHE A 245 -24.26 -8.40 -12.06
N MET A 246 -24.23 -9.72 -11.83
CA MET A 246 -25.07 -10.70 -12.56
C MET A 246 -26.56 -10.51 -12.25
N ILE A 247 -26.92 -10.35 -10.96
CA ILE A 247 -28.29 -10.06 -10.51
C ILE A 247 -28.76 -8.77 -11.15
N ALA A 248 -27.94 -7.77 -11.10
CA ALA A 248 -28.21 -6.47 -11.66
C ALA A 248 -28.41 -6.51 -13.19
N LYS A 249 -27.59 -7.27 -13.93
CA LYS A 249 -27.75 -7.48 -15.38
C LYS A 249 -29.08 -8.14 -15.72
N LYS A 250 -29.56 -9.07 -14.89
CA LYS A 250 -30.87 -9.72 -15.05
C LYS A 250 -32.00 -8.73 -14.79
N LEU A 251 -31.95 -7.98 -13.68
CA LEU A 251 -32.95 -6.97 -13.34
C LEU A 251 -33.05 -5.87 -14.42
N ARG A 252 -31.92 -5.50 -15.04
CA ARG A 252 -31.91 -4.58 -16.18
C ARG A 252 -32.73 -5.09 -17.36
N LYS A 253 -32.57 -6.38 -17.69
CA LYS A 253 -33.29 -6.98 -18.82
C LYS A 253 -34.79 -7.07 -18.57
N GLU A 254 -35.19 -7.40 -17.35
CA GLU A 254 -36.60 -7.59 -16.96
C GLU A 254 -37.32 -6.26 -16.70
N LYS A 255 -36.68 -5.29 -16.04
CA LYS A 255 -37.29 -4.02 -15.60
C LYS A 255 -36.84 -2.80 -16.39
N GLN A 256 -36.12 -2.95 -17.52
CA GLN A 256 -35.60 -1.86 -18.37
C GLN A 256 -34.83 -0.77 -17.60
N LEU A 257 -34.14 -1.16 -16.49
CA LEU A 257 -33.39 -0.22 -15.67
C LEU A 257 -32.19 0.35 -16.46
N SER A 258 -31.92 1.64 -16.29
CA SER A 258 -30.72 2.27 -16.82
C SER A 258 -29.47 1.69 -16.13
N LEU A 259 -28.32 1.73 -16.83
CA LEU A 259 -27.03 1.28 -16.26
C LEU A 259 -26.64 2.05 -15.01
N ILE A 260 -26.96 3.36 -14.98
CA ILE A 260 -26.68 4.22 -13.82
C ILE A 260 -27.45 3.72 -12.61
N LYS A 261 -28.77 3.49 -12.74
CA LYS A 261 -29.61 2.93 -11.65
C LYS A 261 -29.11 1.57 -11.18
N LEU A 262 -28.55 0.78 -12.08
CA LEU A 262 -27.95 -0.50 -11.78
C LEU A 262 -26.67 -0.36 -10.95
N SER A 263 -25.79 0.56 -11.35
CA SER A 263 -24.57 0.89 -10.61
C SER A 263 -24.89 1.42 -9.20
N GLU A 264 -25.92 2.26 -9.09
CA GLU A 264 -26.44 2.75 -7.80
C GLU A 264 -26.92 1.58 -6.92
N LEU A 265 -27.66 0.60 -7.48
CA LEU A 265 -28.15 -0.54 -6.74
C LEU A 265 -26.99 -1.41 -6.21
N ILE A 266 -26.00 -1.70 -7.05
CA ILE A 266 -24.82 -2.47 -6.66
C ILE A 266 -24.07 -1.75 -5.54
N LEU A 267 -23.82 -0.45 -5.70
CA LEU A 267 -23.12 0.36 -4.71
C LEU A 267 -23.89 0.39 -3.39
N LEU A 268 -25.20 0.60 -3.43
CA LEU A 268 -26.05 0.64 -2.24
C LEU A 268 -25.97 -0.67 -1.46
N ILE A 269 -26.16 -1.80 -2.13
CA ILE A 269 -26.09 -3.11 -1.47
C ILE A 269 -24.69 -3.34 -0.87
N TYR A 270 -23.65 -2.95 -1.60
CA TYR A 270 -22.26 -3.13 -1.15
C TYR A 270 -21.94 -2.29 0.09
N LEU A 271 -22.50 -1.07 0.18
CA LEU A 271 -22.35 -0.19 1.34
C LEU A 271 -23.24 -0.62 2.52
N ILE A 272 -24.44 -1.19 2.28
CA ILE A 272 -25.29 -1.75 3.34
C ILE A 272 -24.60 -2.94 4.01
N ILE A 273 -23.94 -3.81 3.24
CA ILE A 273 -23.19 -4.95 3.81
C ILE A 273 -22.08 -4.46 4.75
N SER A 274 -21.37 -3.40 4.38
CA SER A 274 -20.40 -2.73 5.24
C SER A 274 -20.15 -1.31 4.74
N PRO A 275 -20.44 -0.27 5.54
CA PRO A 275 -20.14 1.11 5.18
C PRO A 275 -18.64 1.36 4.89
N PHE A 276 -17.75 0.60 5.57
CA PHE A 276 -16.30 0.63 5.32
C PHE A 276 -15.90 0.25 3.90
N ASN A 277 -16.77 -0.44 3.16
CA ASN A 277 -16.54 -0.75 1.74
C ASN A 277 -16.42 0.51 0.86
N PHE A 278 -16.85 1.67 1.36
CA PHE A 278 -16.61 2.97 0.72
C PHE A 278 -15.12 3.23 0.45
N TYR A 279 -14.25 2.82 1.38
CA TYR A 279 -12.79 2.98 1.25
C TYR A 279 -12.13 1.92 0.34
N SER A 280 -12.91 0.93 -0.15
CA SER A 280 -12.40 -0.11 -1.05
C SER A 280 -12.29 0.42 -2.49
N TYR A 281 -11.09 0.70 -2.97
CA TYR A 281 -10.85 1.13 -4.35
C TYR A 281 -11.47 0.19 -5.40
N GLY A 282 -11.48 -1.11 -5.12
CA GLY A 282 -11.96 -2.10 -6.08
C GLY A 282 -13.42 -1.96 -6.51
N ILE A 283 -14.33 -1.39 -5.67
CA ILE A 283 -15.72 -1.15 -6.11
C ILE A 283 -15.77 0.05 -7.06
N TRP A 284 -15.03 1.12 -6.75
CA TRP A 284 -14.96 2.31 -7.58
C TRP A 284 -14.37 2.01 -8.96
N TYR A 285 -13.26 1.26 -9.01
CA TYR A 285 -12.70 0.76 -10.27
C TYR A 285 -13.76 0.02 -11.09
N THR A 286 -14.47 -0.92 -10.46
CA THR A 286 -15.48 -1.73 -11.15
C THR A 286 -16.61 -0.89 -11.71
N LEU A 287 -17.17 0.03 -10.92
CA LEU A 287 -18.29 0.87 -11.33
C LEU A 287 -17.89 1.87 -12.42
N ILE A 288 -16.72 2.50 -12.29
CA ILE A 288 -16.21 3.46 -13.28
C ILE A 288 -15.96 2.75 -14.62
N ILE A 289 -15.28 1.61 -14.60
CA ILE A 289 -14.97 0.82 -15.82
C ILE A 289 -16.26 0.36 -16.51
N ILE A 290 -17.23 -0.16 -15.77
CA ILE A 290 -18.50 -0.64 -16.34
C ILE A 290 -19.27 0.52 -16.97
N ASN A 291 -19.42 1.63 -16.27
CA ASN A 291 -20.14 2.80 -16.80
C ASN A 291 -19.42 3.38 -18.02
N TYR A 292 -18.10 3.55 -17.95
CA TYR A 292 -17.30 4.06 -19.05
C TYR A 292 -17.41 3.17 -20.29
N PHE A 293 -17.26 1.84 -20.14
CA PHE A 293 -17.39 0.90 -21.24
C PHE A 293 -18.77 0.97 -21.89
N ASN A 294 -19.83 0.97 -21.11
CA ASN A 294 -21.19 0.92 -21.63
C ASN A 294 -21.69 2.26 -22.19
N LEU A 295 -21.29 3.39 -21.58
CA LEU A 295 -21.71 4.71 -22.01
C LEU A 295 -20.92 5.22 -23.21
N TYR A 296 -19.60 4.94 -23.22
CA TYR A 296 -18.69 5.51 -24.21
C TYR A 296 -18.14 4.48 -25.18
N LEU A 297 -17.50 3.41 -24.68
CA LEU A 297 -16.70 2.50 -25.52
C LEU A 297 -17.52 1.52 -26.35
N LYS A 298 -18.79 1.27 -26.04
CA LYS A 298 -19.59 0.25 -26.72
C LYS A 298 -19.58 0.40 -28.25
N LYS A 299 -19.57 1.63 -28.75
CA LYS A 299 -19.61 1.99 -30.18
C LYS A 299 -18.24 2.40 -30.75
N GLU A 300 -17.19 2.49 -29.91
CA GLU A 300 -15.88 2.94 -30.35
C GLU A 300 -15.06 1.82 -30.98
N LYS A 301 -14.28 2.15 -32.03
CA LYS A 301 -13.39 1.15 -32.70
C LYS A 301 -12.15 0.84 -31.82
N ASN A 302 -11.55 1.86 -31.22
CA ASN A 302 -10.28 1.74 -30.46
C ASN A 302 -10.49 1.54 -28.95
N LYS A 303 -11.39 0.62 -28.56
CA LYS A 303 -11.80 0.38 -27.17
C LYS A 303 -10.62 0.14 -26.22
N ALA A 304 -9.61 -0.61 -26.66
CA ALA A 304 -8.45 -0.99 -25.86
C ALA A 304 -7.62 0.24 -25.45
N ILE A 305 -7.39 1.17 -26.37
CA ILE A 305 -6.62 2.39 -26.11
C ILE A 305 -7.34 3.27 -25.09
N TYR A 306 -8.64 3.53 -25.30
CA TYR A 306 -9.42 4.34 -24.35
C TYR A 306 -9.52 3.69 -22.96
N MET A 307 -9.60 2.35 -22.91
CA MET A 307 -9.58 1.64 -21.64
C MET A 307 -8.21 1.73 -20.95
N ALA A 308 -7.12 1.65 -21.71
CA ALA A 308 -5.77 1.84 -21.15
C ALA A 308 -5.60 3.25 -20.57
N ILE A 309 -6.05 4.29 -21.27
CA ILE A 309 -5.99 5.68 -20.78
C ILE A 309 -6.81 5.82 -19.48
N LEU A 310 -8.03 5.28 -19.42
CA LEU A 310 -8.83 5.30 -18.19
C LEU A 310 -8.11 4.61 -17.04
N LEU A 311 -7.51 3.43 -17.28
CA LEU A 311 -6.78 2.68 -16.25
C LEU A 311 -5.56 3.45 -15.74
N ILE A 312 -4.86 4.19 -16.60
CA ILE A 312 -3.75 5.08 -16.22
C ILE A 312 -4.27 6.15 -15.25
N ILE A 313 -5.35 6.85 -15.61
CA ILE A 313 -5.95 7.90 -14.78
C ILE A 313 -6.41 7.34 -13.42
N LEU A 314 -7.10 6.21 -13.42
CA LEU A 314 -7.57 5.58 -12.20
C LEU A 314 -6.42 5.11 -11.29
N ASN A 315 -5.35 4.56 -11.87
CA ASN A 315 -4.18 4.20 -11.07
C ASN A 315 -3.54 5.41 -10.40
N TYR A 316 -3.43 6.55 -11.10
CA TYR A 316 -2.94 7.78 -10.48
C TYR A 316 -3.84 8.25 -9.34
N ILE A 317 -5.16 8.30 -9.55
CA ILE A 317 -6.12 8.77 -8.54
C ILE A 317 -6.05 7.92 -7.26
N PHE A 318 -6.04 6.59 -7.41
CA PHE A 318 -6.17 5.67 -6.27
C PHE A 318 -4.83 5.23 -5.67
N ASN A 319 -3.78 5.15 -6.46
CA ASN A 319 -2.49 4.59 -6.03
C ASN A 319 -1.35 5.63 -6.04
N GLY A 320 -1.58 6.83 -6.58
CA GLY A 320 -0.57 7.89 -6.66
C GLY A 320 0.53 7.67 -7.69
N TYR A 321 0.49 6.60 -8.50
CA TYR A 321 1.47 6.31 -9.54
C TYR A 321 0.83 5.77 -10.82
N ILE A 322 1.57 5.85 -11.93
CA ILE A 322 1.12 5.42 -13.25
C ILE A 322 1.95 4.22 -13.71
N PRO A 323 1.44 2.99 -13.62
CA PRO A 323 2.12 1.81 -14.13
C PRO A 323 1.88 1.68 -15.64
N ILE A 324 2.70 2.34 -16.47
CA ILE A 324 2.53 2.36 -17.94
C ILE A 324 2.67 0.95 -18.50
N THR A 325 3.77 0.28 -18.17
CA THR A 325 4.04 -1.09 -18.66
C THR A 325 2.95 -2.06 -18.25
N LEU A 326 2.54 -2.04 -16.97
CA LEU A 326 1.46 -2.90 -16.49
C LEU A 326 0.16 -2.65 -17.25
N SER A 327 -0.18 -1.39 -17.52
CA SER A 327 -1.42 -1.04 -18.22
C SER A 327 -1.46 -1.56 -19.65
N ILE A 328 -0.33 -1.56 -20.35
CA ILE A 328 -0.17 -2.10 -21.69
C ILE A 328 -0.09 -3.63 -21.64
N MET A 329 0.78 -4.19 -20.79
CA MET A 329 1.00 -5.63 -20.69
C MET A 329 -0.22 -6.39 -20.19
N ARG A 330 -1.09 -5.75 -19.42
CA ARG A 330 -2.38 -6.34 -19.02
C ARG A 330 -3.23 -6.74 -20.22
N ILE A 331 -3.19 -5.98 -21.30
CA ILE A 331 -3.95 -6.28 -22.50
C ILE A 331 -3.41 -7.56 -23.18
N ILE A 332 -2.11 -7.78 -23.12
CA ILE A 332 -1.41 -8.90 -23.80
C ILE A 332 -1.36 -10.13 -22.89
N LEU A 333 -0.93 -9.96 -21.64
CA LEU A 333 -0.65 -11.10 -20.73
C LEU A 333 -1.89 -11.61 -20.00
N GLN A 334 -2.88 -10.74 -19.70
CA GLN A 334 -4.07 -11.18 -18.99
C GLN A 334 -4.85 -12.29 -19.70
N PRO A 335 -5.04 -12.30 -21.04
CA PRO A 335 -5.65 -13.42 -21.75
C PRO A 335 -4.85 -14.73 -21.61
N ILE A 336 -3.52 -14.67 -21.62
CA ILE A 336 -2.64 -15.83 -21.48
C ILE A 336 -2.78 -16.43 -20.08
N ILE A 337 -2.73 -15.59 -19.05
CA ILE A 337 -2.91 -16.01 -17.65
C ILE A 337 -4.30 -16.61 -17.46
N LEU A 338 -5.33 -16.01 -18.05
CA LEU A 338 -6.70 -16.50 -17.99
C LEU A 338 -6.85 -17.91 -18.59
N ILE A 339 -6.24 -18.14 -19.78
CA ILE A 339 -6.25 -19.47 -20.43
C ILE A 339 -5.54 -20.49 -19.52
N TYR A 340 -4.38 -20.12 -18.98
CA TYR A 340 -3.64 -20.96 -18.04
C TYR A 340 -4.49 -21.32 -16.81
N GLU A 341 -5.16 -20.34 -16.18
CA GLU A 341 -6.01 -20.53 -15.01
C GLU A 341 -7.17 -21.49 -15.33
N ILE A 342 -7.85 -21.32 -16.47
CA ILE A 342 -8.93 -22.21 -16.89
C ILE A 342 -8.42 -23.65 -17.09
N ILE A 343 -7.27 -23.82 -17.72
CA ILE A 343 -6.65 -25.15 -17.91
C ILE A 343 -6.37 -25.79 -16.54
N VAL A 344 -5.73 -25.07 -15.63
CA VAL A 344 -5.42 -25.57 -14.28
C VAL A 344 -6.70 -25.92 -13.53
N MET A 345 -7.73 -25.07 -13.59
CA MET A 345 -9.01 -25.27 -12.91
C MET A 345 -9.74 -26.51 -13.46
N LEU A 346 -9.81 -26.71 -14.78
CA LEU A 346 -10.44 -27.88 -15.38
C LEU A 346 -9.71 -29.17 -15.02
N LEU A 347 -8.39 -29.16 -15.11
CA LEU A 347 -7.55 -30.30 -14.79
C LEU A 347 -7.52 -30.63 -13.31
N MET A 348 -7.84 -29.68 -12.42
CA MET A 348 -7.84 -29.86 -10.97
C MET A 348 -8.81 -30.99 -10.51
N PHE A 349 -9.92 -31.18 -11.21
CA PHE A 349 -10.92 -32.21 -10.89
C PHE A 349 -10.63 -33.57 -11.54
N ILE A 350 -9.62 -33.69 -12.40
CA ILE A 350 -9.25 -34.95 -13.04
C ILE A 350 -8.23 -35.66 -12.12
N PRO A 351 -8.46 -36.90 -11.69
CA PRO A 351 -7.58 -37.60 -10.75
C PRO A 351 -6.31 -38.18 -11.41
N ILE A 352 -5.67 -37.41 -12.28
CA ILE A 352 -4.44 -37.80 -12.99
C ILE A 352 -3.33 -36.81 -12.66
N HIS A 353 -2.14 -37.31 -12.43
CA HIS A 353 -0.93 -36.49 -12.26
C HIS A 353 -0.55 -35.86 -13.60
N ILE A 354 -0.69 -34.54 -13.70
CA ILE A 354 -0.40 -33.80 -14.95
C ILE A 354 0.76 -32.84 -14.66
N ASN A 355 1.84 -32.99 -15.42
CA ASN A 355 2.98 -32.11 -15.32
C ASN A 355 2.75 -30.83 -16.15
N LEU A 356 2.48 -29.71 -15.45
CA LEU A 356 2.31 -28.38 -16.04
C LEU A 356 3.52 -27.47 -15.77
N ALA A 357 4.62 -27.99 -15.22
CA ALA A 357 5.78 -27.21 -14.79
C ALA A 357 6.33 -26.29 -15.90
N THR A 358 6.44 -26.81 -17.13
CA THR A 358 6.93 -26.01 -18.28
C THR A 358 5.99 -24.83 -18.57
N TYR A 359 4.67 -25.06 -18.53
CA TYR A 359 3.67 -24.03 -18.77
C TYR A 359 3.70 -22.96 -17.67
N SER A 360 3.81 -23.38 -16.41
CA SER A 360 3.92 -22.49 -15.25
C SER A 360 5.19 -21.66 -15.30
N LYS A 361 6.33 -22.27 -15.65
CA LYS A 361 7.61 -21.58 -15.89
C LYS A 361 7.50 -20.56 -17.02
N SER A 362 6.81 -20.87 -18.10
CA SER A 362 6.60 -19.94 -19.22
C SER A 362 5.77 -18.73 -18.82
N VAL A 363 4.73 -18.90 -18.01
CA VAL A 363 3.92 -17.78 -17.49
C VAL A 363 4.77 -16.87 -16.61
N ILE A 364 5.57 -17.44 -15.68
CA ILE A 364 6.47 -16.66 -14.82
C ILE A 364 7.57 -15.96 -15.66
N TRP A 365 8.13 -16.64 -16.64
CA TRP A 365 9.15 -16.07 -17.53
C TRP A 365 8.61 -14.84 -18.30
N LEU A 366 7.40 -14.92 -18.87
CA LEU A 366 6.74 -13.80 -19.55
C LEU A 366 6.52 -12.61 -18.59
N LEU A 367 6.10 -12.87 -17.36
CA LEU A 367 5.92 -11.85 -16.35
C LEU A 367 7.25 -11.21 -15.90
N ASN A 368 8.32 -12.00 -15.81
CA ASN A 368 9.66 -11.50 -15.52
C ASN A 368 10.22 -10.61 -16.63
N ILE A 369 10.01 -10.98 -17.90
CA ILE A 369 10.35 -10.09 -19.03
C ILE A 369 9.60 -8.76 -18.87
N ALA A 370 8.28 -8.81 -18.66
CA ALA A 370 7.49 -7.60 -18.48
C ALA A 370 7.94 -6.76 -17.28
N LYS A 371 8.37 -7.41 -16.19
CA LYS A 371 8.94 -6.76 -14.99
C LYS A 371 10.22 -5.98 -15.29
N ASN A 372 11.12 -6.53 -16.12
CA ASN A 372 12.37 -5.89 -16.50
C ASN A 372 12.16 -4.60 -17.33
N PHE A 373 10.99 -4.48 -17.98
CA PHE A 373 10.57 -3.29 -18.72
C PHE A 373 9.53 -2.45 -17.94
N ASP A 374 9.53 -2.50 -16.60
CA ASP A 374 8.55 -1.77 -15.80
C ASP A 374 8.87 -0.27 -15.77
N PHE A 375 8.20 0.46 -16.65
CA PHE A 375 8.17 1.92 -16.64
C PHE A 375 6.97 2.39 -15.82
N SER A 376 7.22 2.69 -14.56
CA SER A 376 6.24 3.33 -13.68
C SER A 376 6.56 4.81 -13.52
N PHE A 377 5.54 5.64 -13.64
CA PHE A 377 5.64 7.09 -13.50
C PHE A 377 5.03 7.51 -12.16
N TYR A 378 5.72 8.35 -11.40
CA TYR A 378 5.26 8.86 -10.11
C TYR A 378 5.01 10.36 -10.21
N PRO A 379 3.81 10.82 -10.64
CA PRO A 379 3.46 12.24 -10.65
C PRO A 379 3.46 12.81 -9.24
N ILE A 380 3.43 14.15 -9.13
CA ILE A 380 3.27 14.82 -7.83
C ILE A 380 1.99 14.30 -7.16
N ASP A 381 2.10 13.74 -5.96
CA ASP A 381 0.96 13.29 -5.18
C ASP A 381 0.26 14.49 -4.52
N SER A 382 -0.49 15.24 -5.32
CA SER A 382 -1.24 16.42 -4.90
C SER A 382 -2.73 16.12 -4.85
N LEU A 383 -3.35 16.34 -3.69
CA LEU A 383 -4.80 16.21 -3.52
C LEU A 383 -5.55 17.15 -4.48
N VAL A 384 -5.04 18.37 -4.69
CA VAL A 384 -5.65 19.36 -5.61
C VAL A 384 -5.64 18.83 -7.03
N LEU A 385 -4.52 18.27 -7.50
CA LEU A 385 -4.41 17.70 -8.85
C LEU A 385 -5.37 16.51 -9.02
N LYS A 386 -5.47 15.63 -8.03
CA LYS A 386 -6.44 14.52 -8.05
C LYS A 386 -7.89 15.03 -8.14
N ILE A 387 -8.25 16.06 -7.39
CA ILE A 387 -9.59 16.70 -7.45
C ILE A 387 -9.84 17.28 -8.83
N VAL A 388 -8.89 17.99 -9.42
CA VAL A 388 -9.00 18.57 -10.77
C VAL A 388 -9.23 17.46 -11.81
N ILE A 389 -8.48 16.37 -11.77
CA ILE A 389 -8.62 15.23 -12.69
C ILE A 389 -9.98 14.55 -12.52
N ILE A 390 -10.45 14.37 -11.27
CA ILE A 390 -11.78 13.82 -10.99
C ILE A 390 -12.88 14.75 -11.55
N ALA A 391 -12.76 16.06 -11.34
CA ALA A 391 -13.70 17.04 -11.88
C ALA A 391 -13.74 17.01 -13.41
N MET A 392 -12.57 16.96 -14.07
CA MET A 392 -12.48 16.81 -15.53
C MET A 392 -13.13 15.50 -16.01
N TYR A 393 -12.96 14.40 -15.27
CA TYR A 393 -13.60 13.13 -15.61
C TYR A 393 -15.14 13.20 -15.46
N ILE A 394 -15.65 13.87 -14.43
CA ILE A 394 -17.09 14.09 -14.23
C ILE A 394 -17.66 14.93 -15.38
N VAL A 395 -16.97 16.01 -15.77
CA VAL A 395 -17.34 16.85 -16.92
C VAL A 395 -17.34 16.03 -18.21
N PHE A 396 -16.30 15.19 -18.41
CA PHE A 396 -16.27 14.25 -19.55
C PHE A 396 -17.49 13.33 -19.58
N LEU A 397 -17.86 12.70 -18.47
CA LEU A 397 -19.03 11.84 -18.37
C LEU A 397 -20.34 12.61 -18.66
N TYR A 398 -20.44 13.85 -18.21
CA TYR A 398 -21.57 14.73 -18.51
C TYR A 398 -21.70 14.97 -20.02
N PHE A 399 -20.62 15.34 -20.71
CA PHE A 399 -20.61 15.54 -22.16
C PHE A 399 -20.88 14.25 -22.95
N VAL A 400 -20.44 13.09 -22.46
CA VAL A 400 -20.77 11.79 -23.07
C VAL A 400 -22.28 11.55 -23.10
N ASN A 401 -22.99 11.94 -22.04
CA ASN A 401 -24.45 11.74 -21.94
C ASN A 401 -25.26 12.67 -22.84
N ILE A 402 -24.78 13.89 -23.18
CA ILE A 402 -25.49 14.91 -23.94
C ILE A 402 -25.31 14.78 -25.47
N LYS A 403 -24.78 13.67 -25.99
CA LYS A 403 -24.50 13.47 -27.42
C LYS A 403 -23.57 14.53 -28.07
N TYR A 404 -22.69 15.12 -27.29
CA TYR A 404 -21.70 16.07 -27.78
C TYR A 404 -20.75 15.46 -28.81
N ASN A 405 -20.10 16.30 -29.63
CA ASN A 405 -19.24 15.89 -30.72
C ASN A 405 -18.05 15.04 -30.20
N LYS A 406 -17.63 14.04 -30.97
CA LYS A 406 -16.51 13.09 -30.63
C LYS A 406 -15.22 13.83 -30.27
N PHE A 407 -14.98 14.96 -30.93
CA PHE A 407 -13.79 15.79 -30.73
C PHE A 407 -13.68 16.36 -29.31
N SER A 408 -14.74 16.93 -28.75
CA SER A 408 -14.74 17.50 -27.39
C SER A 408 -14.57 16.44 -26.32
N LYS A 409 -15.07 15.21 -26.54
CA LYS A 409 -14.88 14.08 -25.61
C LYS A 409 -13.43 13.65 -25.51
N ASN A 410 -12.74 13.58 -26.66
CA ASN A 410 -11.34 13.21 -26.70
C ASN A 410 -10.44 14.27 -26.08
N ILE A 411 -10.75 15.57 -26.22
CA ILE A 411 -10.02 16.67 -25.59
C ILE A 411 -9.97 16.49 -24.07
N PHE A 412 -11.10 16.26 -23.40
CA PHE A 412 -11.10 16.08 -21.94
C PHE A 412 -10.28 14.87 -21.48
N LEU A 413 -10.33 13.77 -22.25
CA LEU A 413 -9.57 12.56 -21.93
C LEU A 413 -8.06 12.78 -22.12
N THR A 414 -7.66 13.43 -23.24
CA THR A 414 -6.25 13.74 -23.51
C THR A 414 -5.71 14.80 -22.55
N MET A 415 -6.49 15.82 -22.20
CA MET A 415 -6.08 16.80 -21.19
C MET A 415 -5.89 16.16 -19.80
N SER A 416 -6.77 15.25 -19.39
CA SER A 416 -6.58 14.50 -18.13
C SER A 416 -5.30 13.67 -18.15
N LEU A 417 -5.00 13.03 -19.27
CA LEU A 417 -3.77 12.26 -19.46
C LEU A 417 -2.52 13.18 -19.45
N ILE A 418 -2.58 14.29 -20.15
CA ILE A 418 -1.51 15.31 -20.21
C ILE A 418 -1.24 15.83 -18.80
N LEU A 419 -2.26 16.25 -18.06
CA LEU A 419 -2.11 16.71 -16.67
C LEU A 419 -1.48 15.65 -15.75
N THR A 420 -1.85 14.37 -15.90
CA THR A 420 -1.25 13.31 -15.11
C THR A 420 0.22 13.07 -15.46
N ILE A 421 0.60 13.17 -16.72
CA ILE A 421 1.99 12.96 -17.17
C ILE A 421 2.87 14.17 -16.85
N PHE A 422 2.39 15.39 -17.17
CA PHE A 422 3.18 16.62 -16.97
C PHE A 422 3.24 17.09 -15.51
N SER A 423 2.49 16.48 -14.60
CA SER A 423 2.67 16.69 -13.16
C SER A 423 3.92 16.00 -12.59
N SER A 424 4.74 15.39 -13.42
CA SER A 424 6.01 14.79 -13.04
C SER A 424 6.96 15.88 -12.51
N PRO A 425 7.58 15.70 -11.35
CA PRO A 425 8.34 16.78 -10.74
C PRO A 425 9.66 17.04 -11.50
N ILE A 426 9.80 18.27 -11.97
CA ILE A 426 11.09 18.89 -12.31
C ILE A 426 11.85 19.21 -11.00
N ASN A 427 11.33 18.79 -9.86
CA ASN A 427 11.76 19.22 -8.52
C ASN A 427 13.24 18.97 -8.24
N ASN A 428 13.82 17.86 -8.70
CA ASN A 428 15.22 17.52 -8.44
C ASN A 428 16.23 18.40 -9.20
N TYR A 429 15.73 19.22 -10.13
CA TYR A 429 16.55 20.24 -10.83
C TYR A 429 16.39 21.63 -10.25
N ILE A 430 15.29 21.87 -9.50
CA ILE A 430 14.94 23.19 -8.96
C ILE A 430 15.32 23.27 -7.48
N TYR A 431 15.27 22.15 -6.77
CA TYR A 431 15.47 22.10 -5.32
C TYR A 431 16.57 21.14 -4.93
N ASP A 432 17.31 21.52 -3.93
CA ASP A 432 18.14 20.65 -3.12
C ASP A 432 17.29 19.98 -2.05
N TYR A 433 17.54 18.70 -1.77
CA TYR A 433 16.83 17.92 -0.74
C TYR A 433 17.80 17.13 0.13
N LEU A 434 17.51 17.08 1.43
CA LEU A 434 18.03 16.07 2.34
C LEU A 434 16.85 15.35 2.96
N TYR A 435 16.84 14.04 2.83
CA TYR A 435 15.85 13.12 3.41
C TYR A 435 16.55 12.25 4.45
N ALA A 436 16.23 12.41 5.75
CA ALA A 436 16.52 11.36 6.72
C ALA A 436 15.36 10.37 6.65
N ILE A 437 15.61 9.25 5.96
CA ILE A 437 14.58 8.30 5.55
C ILE A 437 14.20 7.43 6.75
N ASP A 438 12.89 7.29 7.01
CA ASP A 438 12.40 6.31 7.95
C ASP A 438 12.55 4.90 7.36
N VAL A 439 13.51 4.16 7.87
CA VAL A 439 13.80 2.77 7.52
C VAL A 439 13.41 1.79 8.63
N GLY A 440 12.66 2.27 9.64
CA GLY A 440 12.47 1.57 10.89
C GLY A 440 13.70 1.73 11.78
N GLN A 441 14.18 0.63 12.38
CA GLN A 441 15.42 0.68 13.15
C GLN A 441 16.61 0.70 12.19
N GLY A 442 17.43 1.76 12.26
CA GLY A 442 18.62 1.94 11.44
C GLY A 442 18.75 3.33 10.84
N ASP A 443 19.87 3.59 10.18
CA ASP A 443 20.22 4.87 9.58
C ASP A 443 20.17 4.84 8.05
N CYS A 444 19.53 5.83 7.46
CA CYS A 444 19.55 6.06 6.03
C CYS A 444 19.22 7.52 5.72
N SER A 445 20.13 8.23 5.07
CA SER A 445 19.86 9.61 4.63
C SER A 445 20.23 9.81 3.18
N LEU A 446 19.34 10.42 2.40
CA LEU A 446 19.57 10.72 0.99
C LEU A 446 19.70 12.23 0.78
N ILE A 447 20.79 12.64 0.13
CA ILE A 447 21.00 14.01 -0.34
C ILE A 447 20.84 14.03 -1.86
N VAL A 448 19.99 14.95 -2.35
CA VAL A 448 19.84 15.25 -3.78
C VAL A 448 20.34 16.67 -4.00
N HIS A 449 21.49 16.83 -4.65
CA HIS A 449 22.15 18.09 -4.92
C HIS A 449 22.49 18.23 -6.40
N LYS A 450 21.94 19.24 -7.09
CA LYS A 450 22.21 19.50 -8.51
C LYS A 450 22.17 18.20 -9.36
N ASN A 451 21.12 17.42 -9.21
CA ASN A 451 20.90 16.13 -9.89
C ASN A 451 21.96 15.03 -9.56
N LYS A 452 22.71 15.18 -8.48
CA LYS A 452 23.54 14.14 -7.89
C LYS A 452 22.86 13.56 -6.65
N THR A 453 23.08 12.30 -6.40
CA THR A 453 22.49 11.56 -5.31
C THR A 453 23.57 10.96 -4.43
N ILE A 454 23.54 11.29 -3.15
CA ILE A 454 24.47 10.81 -2.14
C ILE A 454 23.63 10.16 -1.04
N LEU A 455 23.87 8.91 -0.78
CA LEU A 455 23.22 8.16 0.28
C LEU A 455 24.22 7.99 1.43
N ILE A 456 23.83 8.35 2.65
CA ILE A 456 24.59 8.12 3.87
C ILE A 456 23.89 7.01 4.60
N ASP A 457 24.53 5.85 4.70
CA ASP A 457 24.00 4.57 5.14
C ASP A 457 22.80 4.08 4.34
N THR A 458 22.43 2.83 4.51
CA THR A 458 21.34 2.19 3.76
C THR A 458 20.26 1.61 4.66
N GLY A 459 20.50 1.58 5.98
CA GLY A 459 19.67 0.85 6.92
C GLY A 459 19.77 -0.66 6.74
N GLY A 460 19.02 -1.39 7.54
CA GLY A 460 18.92 -2.86 7.46
C GLY A 460 18.01 -3.43 8.54
N LEU A 461 17.13 -4.35 8.17
CA LEU A 461 16.27 -5.09 9.10
C LEU A 461 16.47 -6.59 8.89
N ILE A 462 16.70 -7.34 9.95
CA ILE A 462 17.00 -8.79 9.88
C ILE A 462 15.87 -9.61 9.25
N TYR A 463 14.61 -9.15 9.42
CA TYR A 463 13.42 -9.88 8.99
C TYR A 463 12.83 -9.37 7.66
N GLU A 464 13.40 -8.30 7.08
CA GLU A 464 12.85 -7.66 5.88
C GLU A 464 13.96 -7.02 5.06
N ASP A 465 13.90 -7.18 3.73
CA ASP A 465 14.79 -6.49 2.80
C ASP A 465 14.26 -5.08 2.53
N ILE A 466 14.78 -4.10 3.27
CA ILE A 466 14.35 -2.71 3.15
C ILE A 466 14.76 -2.02 1.84
N ALA A 467 15.76 -2.55 1.12
CA ALA A 467 16.03 -2.04 -0.23
C ALA A 467 14.81 -2.24 -1.13
N VAL A 468 14.18 -3.43 -1.02
CA VAL A 468 12.99 -3.81 -1.81
C VAL A 468 11.73 -3.09 -1.31
N THR A 469 11.52 -3.04 0.00
CA THR A 469 10.25 -2.62 0.61
C THR A 469 10.16 -1.13 0.87
N THR A 470 11.30 -0.47 1.13
CA THR A 470 11.38 0.95 1.52
C THR A 470 12.14 1.79 0.51
N LEU A 471 13.43 1.50 0.26
CA LEU A 471 14.30 2.41 -0.45
C LEU A 471 13.93 2.54 -1.93
N ILE A 472 13.76 1.43 -2.66
CA ILE A 472 13.40 1.49 -4.08
C ILE A 472 12.03 2.14 -4.31
N PRO A 473 10.96 1.82 -3.56
CA PRO A 473 9.71 2.55 -3.64
C PRO A 473 9.85 4.05 -3.34
N PHE A 474 10.60 4.41 -2.32
CA PHE A 474 10.85 5.80 -1.96
C PHE A 474 11.61 6.54 -3.07
N PHE A 475 12.72 5.98 -3.57
CA PHE A 475 13.51 6.57 -4.65
C PHE A 475 12.70 6.75 -5.94
N LYS A 476 11.86 5.79 -6.28
CA LYS A 476 10.92 5.92 -7.41
C LYS A 476 9.95 7.07 -7.21
N LYS A 477 9.41 7.24 -5.99
CA LYS A 477 8.47 8.32 -5.64
C LYS A 477 9.10 9.70 -5.80
N ILE A 478 10.39 9.85 -5.48
CA ILE A 478 11.14 11.11 -5.59
C ILE A 478 11.97 11.21 -6.88
N HIS A 479 11.76 10.30 -7.84
CA HIS A 479 12.44 10.26 -9.16
C HIS A 479 13.96 10.09 -9.11
N VAL A 480 14.47 9.38 -8.14
CA VAL A 480 15.86 8.96 -8.06
C VAL A 480 16.02 7.60 -8.72
N ASN A 481 16.76 7.54 -9.83
CA ASN A 481 16.93 6.33 -10.63
C ASN A 481 18.33 5.69 -10.50
N LYS A 482 19.24 6.34 -9.80
CA LYS A 482 20.61 5.88 -9.54
C LYS A 482 21.12 6.53 -8.26
N ILE A 483 22.08 5.94 -7.61
CA ILE A 483 22.84 6.53 -6.52
C ILE A 483 24.27 6.79 -7.03
N ASP A 484 24.71 8.05 -6.97
CA ASP A 484 26.05 8.42 -7.44
C ASP A 484 27.11 8.06 -6.38
N TYR A 485 26.81 8.24 -5.09
CA TYR A 485 27.68 7.90 -3.97
C TYR A 485 26.89 7.27 -2.83
N VAL A 486 27.43 6.20 -2.22
CA VAL A 486 26.96 5.68 -0.93
C VAL A 486 28.10 5.86 0.06
N ILE A 487 27.88 6.59 1.13
CA ILE A 487 28.80 6.73 2.25
C ILE A 487 28.33 5.74 3.33
N CYS A 488 29.16 4.77 3.67
CA CYS A 488 28.88 3.80 4.72
C CYS A 488 29.61 4.23 6.00
N SER A 489 28.87 4.52 7.07
CA SER A 489 29.49 4.96 8.33
C SER A 489 30.32 3.85 8.97
N HIS A 490 29.77 2.66 9.08
CA HIS A 490 30.41 1.43 9.60
C HIS A 490 29.67 0.19 9.08
N SER A 491 30.08 -1.03 9.53
CA SER A 491 29.63 -2.29 8.92
C SER A 491 28.39 -2.91 9.56
N ASP A 492 27.80 -2.32 10.60
CA ASP A 492 26.63 -2.88 11.27
C ASP A 492 25.42 -2.99 10.35
N HIS A 493 24.62 -4.02 10.59
CA HIS A 493 23.52 -4.39 9.69
C HIS A 493 22.45 -3.30 9.56
N ASP A 494 22.17 -2.55 10.61
CA ASP A 494 21.19 -1.45 10.59
C ASP A 494 21.73 -0.16 9.92
N HIS A 495 22.99 -0.19 9.44
CA HIS A 495 23.61 0.85 8.62
C HIS A 495 23.85 0.41 7.17
N ILE A 496 24.36 -0.79 6.92
CA ILE A 496 24.68 -1.24 5.57
C ILE A 496 23.91 -2.47 5.10
N GLY A 497 22.99 -3.00 5.90
CA GLY A 497 22.29 -4.26 5.62
C GLY A 497 21.51 -4.28 4.29
N ALA A 498 21.07 -3.13 3.78
CA ALA A 498 20.38 -3.07 2.50
C ALA A 498 21.31 -2.82 1.31
N LEU A 499 22.61 -2.58 1.49
CA LEU A 499 23.52 -2.14 0.42
C LEU A 499 23.62 -3.16 -0.73
N ASP A 500 23.79 -4.45 -0.42
CA ASP A 500 23.96 -5.46 -1.47
C ASP A 500 22.68 -5.68 -2.28
N SER A 501 21.53 -5.68 -1.64
CA SER A 501 20.25 -5.74 -2.33
C SER A 501 20.02 -4.47 -3.17
N LEU A 502 20.38 -3.31 -2.65
CA LEU A 502 20.28 -2.03 -3.39
C LEU A 502 21.14 -2.04 -4.66
N LYS A 503 22.38 -2.55 -4.60
CA LYS A 503 23.27 -2.71 -5.78
C LYS A 503 22.68 -3.61 -6.87
N GLN A 504 21.91 -4.63 -6.48
CA GLN A 504 21.22 -5.51 -7.42
C GLN A 504 20.00 -4.85 -8.08
N LEU A 505 19.33 -3.95 -7.37
CA LEU A 505 18.06 -3.35 -7.78
C LEU A 505 18.21 -1.99 -8.48
N MET A 506 19.32 -1.30 -8.23
CA MET A 506 19.58 0.06 -8.71
C MET A 506 21.06 0.25 -9.02
N LYS A 507 21.36 1.17 -9.95
CA LYS A 507 22.75 1.53 -10.26
C LYS A 507 23.34 2.35 -9.11
N VAL A 508 24.27 1.77 -8.36
CA VAL A 508 25.18 2.43 -7.42
C VAL A 508 26.52 2.61 -8.09
N LYS A 509 27.10 3.84 -8.08
CA LYS A 509 28.33 4.13 -8.82
C LYS A 509 29.58 4.00 -7.93
N ASN A 510 29.57 4.66 -6.79
CA ASN A 510 30.71 4.74 -5.89
C ASN A 510 30.26 4.40 -4.47
N ILE A 511 31.12 3.67 -3.75
CA ILE A 511 30.93 3.37 -2.34
C ILE A 511 32.12 4.00 -1.61
N ILE A 512 31.83 4.73 -0.55
CA ILE A 512 32.79 5.43 0.30
C ILE A 512 32.69 4.79 1.69
N ASN A 513 33.68 4.06 2.07
CA ASN A 513 33.73 3.31 3.34
C ASN A 513 35.13 3.39 4.01
N GLU A 514 36.03 4.23 3.45
CA GLU A 514 37.36 4.40 3.97
C GLU A 514 37.65 5.88 4.23
N ARG A 515 38.38 6.18 5.30
CA ARG A 515 38.80 7.53 5.67
C ARG A 515 39.65 8.21 4.59
N SER A 516 40.48 7.43 3.88
CA SER A 516 41.33 7.88 2.79
C SER A 516 40.58 8.54 1.61
N GLN A 517 39.27 8.27 1.52
CA GLN A 517 38.39 8.81 0.48
C GLN A 517 37.84 10.22 0.80
N PHE A 518 38.19 10.77 1.96
CA PHE A 518 37.83 12.12 2.38
C PHE A 518 39.03 13.10 2.27
N PRO A 519 38.76 14.41 2.02
CA PRO A 519 37.45 15.02 1.82
C PRO A 519 36.82 14.62 0.48
N LEU A 520 35.51 14.27 0.52
CA LEU A 520 34.74 13.90 -0.67
C LEU A 520 34.02 15.14 -1.23
N ASN A 521 34.33 15.52 -2.46
CA ASN A 521 33.68 16.64 -3.13
C ASN A 521 32.70 16.16 -4.21
N VAL A 522 31.41 16.48 -4.05
CA VAL A 522 30.36 16.17 -5.02
C VAL A 522 29.67 17.45 -5.48
N ASN A 523 30.07 17.95 -6.65
CA ASN A 523 29.51 19.17 -7.25
C ASN A 523 29.59 20.42 -6.34
N GLY A 524 30.65 20.53 -5.52
CA GLY A 524 30.86 21.65 -4.59
C GLY A 524 30.33 21.37 -3.17
N LEU A 525 29.61 20.27 -2.94
CA LEU A 525 29.27 19.77 -1.62
C LEU A 525 30.46 18.95 -1.11
N ILE A 526 31.09 19.39 -0.03
CA ILE A 526 32.28 18.77 0.55
C ILE A 526 31.85 18.04 1.83
N PHE A 527 32.22 16.76 1.92
CA PHE A 527 32.11 15.95 3.11
C PHE A 527 33.50 15.78 3.73
N GLU A 528 33.61 16.07 5.00
CA GLU A 528 34.80 15.85 5.82
C GLU A 528 34.51 14.71 6.80
N ASN A 529 35.47 13.81 6.98
CA ASN A 529 35.41 12.83 8.06
C ASN A 529 36.23 13.35 9.25
N LEU A 530 35.60 13.44 10.42
CA LEU A 530 36.26 13.96 11.63
C LEU A 530 36.83 12.85 12.53
N ASN A 531 36.50 11.59 12.27
CA ASN A 531 37.03 10.44 13.04
C ASN A 531 38.24 9.83 12.30
N ASN A 532 39.43 10.16 12.72
CA ASN A 532 40.67 9.81 12.02
C ASN A 532 41.33 8.49 12.48
N TYR A 533 40.76 7.84 13.48
CA TYR A 533 41.38 6.65 14.09
C TYR A 533 40.53 5.39 13.89
N ASP A 534 41.19 4.23 13.80
CA ASP A 534 40.52 2.94 13.78
C ASP A 534 40.51 2.36 15.20
N TYR A 535 39.30 1.94 15.61
CA TYR A 535 39.07 1.37 16.92
C TYR A 535 38.72 -0.11 16.79
N LYS A 536 38.92 -0.87 17.88
CA LYS A 536 38.52 -2.28 17.92
C LYS A 536 37.02 -2.48 17.84
N ASN A 537 36.25 -1.49 18.29
CA ASN A 537 34.80 -1.45 18.23
C ASN A 537 34.37 -0.83 16.91
N GLU A 538 33.55 -1.50 16.14
CA GLU A 538 33.04 -1.02 14.84
C GLU A 538 32.28 0.28 14.97
N ASN A 539 31.45 0.45 16.02
CA ASN A 539 30.72 1.68 16.27
C ASN A 539 31.67 2.88 16.46
N ASP A 540 32.71 2.71 17.25
CA ASP A 540 33.72 3.75 17.46
C ASP A 540 34.55 4.04 16.21
N SER A 541 34.61 3.11 15.27
CA SER A 541 35.27 3.29 13.97
C SER A 541 34.37 3.97 12.94
N SER A 542 33.16 4.38 13.30
CA SER A 542 32.22 5.09 12.40
C SER A 542 32.86 6.29 11.70
N LEU A 543 32.61 6.44 10.41
CA LEU A 543 32.91 7.66 9.67
C LEU A 543 31.98 8.78 10.15
N VAL A 544 32.54 9.76 10.86
CA VAL A 544 31.81 10.93 11.35
C VAL A 544 31.86 12.03 10.31
N ASN A 545 30.74 12.29 9.65
CA ASN A 545 30.70 13.17 8.49
C ASN A 545 30.20 14.57 8.84
N LYS A 546 31.03 15.60 8.59
CA LYS A 546 30.66 17.01 8.62
C LYS A 546 30.52 17.54 7.21
N PHE A 547 29.42 18.27 6.92
CA PHE A 547 29.20 18.90 5.62
C PHE A 547 28.24 20.07 5.75
N THR A 548 28.46 21.11 4.91
CA THR A 548 27.56 22.27 4.84
C THR A 548 26.66 22.14 3.62
N PHE A 549 25.36 22.09 3.85
CA PHE A 549 24.34 21.93 2.82
C PHE A 549 23.16 22.85 3.08
N MET A 550 22.63 23.51 2.05
CA MET A 550 21.50 24.46 2.17
C MET A 550 21.76 25.63 3.15
N ASN A 551 23.00 26.04 3.37
CA ASN A 551 23.46 27.02 4.37
C ASN A 551 23.28 26.52 5.82
N LEU A 552 23.22 25.23 6.04
CA LEU A 552 23.21 24.58 7.34
C LEU A 552 24.38 23.60 7.42
N THR A 553 25.08 23.58 8.54
CA THR A 553 26.15 22.61 8.78
C THR A 553 25.60 21.41 9.52
N PHE A 554 25.76 20.26 8.93
CA PHE A 554 25.33 18.97 9.44
C PHE A 554 26.52 18.20 10.00
N LEU A 555 26.30 17.50 11.12
CA LEU A 555 27.22 16.53 11.71
C LEU A 555 26.51 15.20 11.86
N TYR A 556 26.98 14.18 11.13
CA TYR A 556 26.45 12.82 11.15
C TYR A 556 27.40 11.91 11.92
N MET A 557 26.96 11.39 13.07
CA MET A 557 27.83 10.73 14.03
C MET A 557 28.06 9.25 13.75
N GLY A 558 27.28 8.62 12.82
CA GLY A 558 27.21 7.14 12.75
C GLY A 558 26.76 6.59 14.12
N ASP A 559 27.46 5.58 14.62
CA ASP A 559 27.24 5.02 15.95
C ASP A 559 28.37 5.32 16.95
N ALA A 560 29.15 6.37 16.66
CA ALA A 560 30.24 6.82 17.51
C ALA A 560 29.80 7.04 18.96
N SER A 561 30.62 6.51 19.89
CA SER A 561 30.35 6.66 21.33
C SER A 561 30.77 8.03 21.89
N THR A 562 30.38 8.29 23.13
CA THR A 562 30.78 9.50 23.85
C THR A 562 32.30 9.67 23.96
N THR A 563 33.08 8.61 23.87
CA THR A 563 34.56 8.67 23.84
C THR A 563 35.03 9.38 22.57
N ILE A 564 34.52 8.94 21.43
CA ILE A 564 34.84 9.51 20.11
C ILE A 564 34.32 10.94 19.99
N GLU A 565 33.12 11.22 20.54
CA GLU A 565 32.57 12.58 20.59
C GLU A 565 33.52 13.56 21.29
N LYS A 566 34.12 13.14 22.43
CA LYS A 566 35.08 13.96 23.17
C LYS A 566 36.38 14.19 22.42
N GLU A 567 36.89 13.16 21.74
CA GLU A 567 38.07 13.29 20.89
C GLU A 567 37.82 14.30 19.77
N ILE A 568 36.70 14.18 19.06
CA ILE A 568 36.32 15.11 17.99
C ILE A 568 36.16 16.55 18.51
N VAL A 569 35.56 16.73 19.67
CA VAL A 569 35.42 18.06 20.30
C VAL A 569 36.77 18.66 20.66
N ASN A 570 37.75 17.85 21.07
CA ASN A 570 39.10 18.33 21.35
C ASN A 570 39.89 18.70 20.10
N ASP A 571 39.67 17.98 18.99
CA ASP A 571 40.48 18.11 17.77
C ASP A 571 39.91 19.16 16.80
N TYR A 572 38.60 19.47 16.88
CA TYR A 572 37.91 20.30 15.90
C TYR A 572 37.06 21.41 16.54
N ASP A 573 37.04 22.60 15.91
CA ASP A 573 36.04 23.63 16.24
C ASP A 573 34.69 23.27 15.58
N LEU A 574 33.67 23.06 16.40
CA LEU A 574 32.35 22.60 15.97
C LEU A 574 31.25 23.65 16.16
N LYS A 575 31.59 24.90 16.46
CA LYS A 575 30.62 25.99 16.71
C LYS A 575 29.70 26.30 15.54
N ASP A 576 30.08 25.92 14.35
CA ASP A 576 29.32 26.13 13.11
C ASP A 576 28.26 25.03 12.85
N VAL A 577 28.18 24.00 13.68
CA VAL A 577 27.24 22.88 13.50
C VAL A 577 25.84 23.30 13.89
N ASP A 578 24.93 23.30 12.90
CA ASP A 578 23.50 23.65 13.10
C ASP A 578 22.65 22.42 13.48
N ILE A 579 22.95 21.26 12.86
CA ILE A 579 22.13 20.05 12.97
C ILE A 579 23.02 18.83 13.22
N ILE A 580 22.69 18.05 14.24
CA ILE A 580 23.37 16.79 14.54
C ILE A 580 22.42 15.63 14.23
N LYS A 581 22.85 14.66 13.40
CA LYS A 581 22.29 13.34 13.38
C LYS A 581 22.94 12.55 14.53
N LEU A 582 22.16 12.26 15.57
CA LEU A 582 22.67 11.66 16.80
C LEU A 582 23.29 10.29 16.52
N GLY A 583 24.35 10.02 17.24
CA GLY A 583 25.00 8.71 17.21
C GLY A 583 24.14 7.63 17.87
N HIS A 584 24.25 6.41 17.38
CA HIS A 584 23.69 5.20 17.94
C HIS A 584 22.21 5.34 18.32
N HIS A 585 21.43 5.96 17.43
CA HIS A 585 19.97 6.16 17.53
C HIS A 585 19.50 6.83 18.83
N GLY A 586 20.38 7.60 19.49
CA GLY A 586 20.12 8.21 20.78
C GLY A 586 20.28 7.24 21.96
N SER A 587 21.22 6.28 21.86
CA SER A 587 21.68 5.43 22.96
C SER A 587 22.27 6.25 24.09
N SER A 588 22.25 5.72 25.32
CA SER A 588 22.95 6.33 26.47
C SER A 588 24.49 6.37 26.30
N THR A 589 25.03 5.58 25.36
CA THR A 589 26.47 5.54 25.03
C THR A 589 26.89 6.65 24.07
N SER A 590 25.97 7.50 23.59
CA SER A 590 26.22 8.61 22.68
C SER A 590 25.62 9.91 23.22
N THR A 591 25.84 11.01 22.47
CA THR A 591 25.27 12.34 22.75
C THR A 591 25.73 12.89 24.09
N SER A 592 27.06 13.06 24.21
CA SER A 592 27.70 13.62 25.38
C SER A 592 27.31 15.08 25.62
N GLU A 593 27.40 15.55 26.86
CA GLU A 593 27.21 16.96 27.18
C GLU A 593 28.27 17.82 26.50
N GLU A 594 29.51 17.32 26.44
CA GLU A 594 30.65 18.01 25.80
C GLU A 594 30.39 18.27 24.30
N LEU A 595 29.85 17.30 23.56
CA LEU A 595 29.48 17.48 22.17
C LEU A 595 28.40 18.53 22.01
N LEU A 596 27.36 18.47 22.83
CA LEU A 596 26.24 19.40 22.79
C LEU A 596 26.66 20.83 23.16
N ASP A 597 27.59 21.00 24.11
CA ASP A 597 28.10 22.31 24.52
C ASP A 597 29.08 22.91 23.49
N ALA A 598 29.87 22.06 22.82
CA ALA A 598 30.78 22.50 21.76
C ALA A 598 30.07 22.92 20.48
N THR A 599 28.96 22.23 20.13
CA THR A 599 28.23 22.47 18.88
C THR A 599 27.07 23.46 19.06
N THR A 600 26.39 23.47 20.21
CA THR A 600 25.15 24.23 20.47
C THR A 600 24.14 24.12 19.33
N PRO A 601 23.76 22.89 18.91
CA PRO A 601 23.00 22.69 17.68
C PRO A 601 21.56 23.22 17.86
N LYS A 602 20.98 23.73 16.78
CA LYS A 602 19.58 24.19 16.76
C LYS A 602 18.59 23.01 16.77
N GLU A 603 18.99 21.91 16.14
CA GLU A 603 18.13 20.76 15.92
C GLU A 603 18.95 19.47 15.92
N VAL A 604 18.33 18.38 16.36
CA VAL A 604 18.87 17.04 16.26
C VAL A 604 17.93 16.12 15.49
N ILE A 605 18.50 15.20 14.73
CA ILE A 605 17.80 14.12 14.02
C ILE A 605 18.08 12.81 14.76
N ILE A 606 17.04 12.05 15.06
CA ILE A 606 17.14 10.71 15.64
C ILE A 606 16.43 9.73 14.72
N SER A 607 17.16 8.84 14.08
CA SER A 607 16.60 7.74 13.28
C SER A 607 16.41 6.53 14.17
N LEU A 608 15.18 6.02 14.25
CA LEU A 608 14.85 4.86 15.08
C LEU A 608 13.47 4.30 14.68
N GLY A 609 13.26 3.02 15.01
CA GLY A 609 11.98 2.35 14.77
C GLY A 609 10.94 2.65 15.85
N HIS A 610 9.67 2.74 15.45
CA HIS A 610 8.55 2.88 16.37
C HIS A 610 8.46 1.68 17.32
N ASN A 611 8.31 1.93 18.61
CA ASN A 611 8.27 0.90 19.66
C ASN A 611 9.48 -0.06 19.60
N ASN A 612 10.67 0.48 19.31
CA ASN A 612 11.88 -0.34 19.17
C ASN A 612 12.21 -1.09 20.47
N TYR A 613 12.76 -2.29 20.30
CA TYR A 613 13.11 -3.18 21.41
C TYR A 613 14.21 -2.62 22.34
N TYR A 614 15.07 -1.74 21.81
CA TYR A 614 16.20 -1.17 22.55
C TYR A 614 15.80 -0.07 23.54
N GLY A 615 14.55 0.43 23.45
CA GLY A 615 14.06 1.53 24.27
C GLY A 615 14.69 2.89 23.92
N PHE A 616 15.12 3.06 22.67
CA PHE A 616 15.66 4.32 22.17
C PHE A 616 14.54 5.30 21.80
N PRO A 617 14.80 6.64 21.85
CA PRO A 617 15.99 7.28 22.42
C PRO A 617 15.99 7.16 23.93
N ASN A 618 17.17 7.05 24.53
CA ASN A 618 17.32 6.91 25.97
C ASN A 618 16.87 8.19 26.69
N LYS A 619 16.24 8.04 27.85
CA LYS A 619 15.74 9.17 28.65
C LYS A 619 16.82 10.19 29.00
N VAL A 620 18.05 9.70 29.33
CA VAL A 620 19.18 10.57 29.64
C VAL A 620 19.54 11.47 28.46
N VAL A 621 19.51 10.94 27.24
CA VAL A 621 19.76 11.73 26.01
C VAL A 621 18.68 12.78 25.81
N LEU A 622 17.42 12.40 25.98
CA LEU A 622 16.30 13.34 25.88
C LEU A 622 16.39 14.46 26.94
N GLU A 623 16.80 14.14 28.17
CA GLU A 623 17.00 15.13 29.24
C GLU A 623 18.12 16.12 28.90
N ARG A 624 19.27 15.64 28.37
CA ARG A 624 20.39 16.50 27.91
C ARG A 624 19.94 17.48 26.81
N LEU A 625 19.15 17.00 25.84
CA LEU A 625 18.63 17.81 24.74
C LEU A 625 17.59 18.84 25.22
N ASN A 626 16.64 18.41 26.06
CA ASN A 626 15.60 19.28 26.60
C ASN A 626 16.17 20.38 27.49
N LYS A 627 17.19 20.08 28.31
CA LYS A 627 17.91 21.06 29.15
C LYS A 627 18.50 22.23 28.35
N ARG A 628 18.85 21.96 27.07
CA ARG A 628 19.44 22.94 26.14
C ARG A 628 18.41 23.53 25.16
N ASN A 629 17.13 23.19 25.29
CA ASN A 629 16.06 23.60 24.37
C ASN A 629 16.36 23.26 22.90
N ILE A 630 17.05 22.15 22.63
CA ILE A 630 17.38 21.70 21.30
C ILE A 630 16.13 21.07 20.69
N LYS A 631 15.79 21.44 19.46
CA LYS A 631 14.66 20.87 18.75
C LYS A 631 14.96 19.41 18.35
N ILE A 632 14.09 18.50 18.73
CA ILE A 632 14.25 17.06 18.48
C ILE A 632 13.32 16.64 17.34
N ARG A 633 13.88 16.04 16.29
CA ARG A 633 13.14 15.40 15.20
C ARG A 633 13.39 13.91 15.22
N ARG A 634 12.33 13.13 15.15
CA ARG A 634 12.39 11.67 15.30
C ARG A 634 11.67 10.98 14.16
N SER A 635 12.34 10.02 13.49
CA SER A 635 11.73 9.27 12.38
C SER A 635 10.55 8.39 12.81
N ASP A 636 10.54 7.86 14.03
CA ASP A 636 9.44 7.04 14.57
C ASP A 636 8.14 7.82 14.85
N ILE A 637 8.21 9.15 14.89
CA ILE A 637 7.08 10.04 15.11
C ILE A 637 6.70 10.79 13.85
N GLU A 638 7.69 11.38 13.15
CA GLU A 638 7.48 12.24 11.99
C GLU A 638 7.49 11.49 10.65
N GLY A 639 7.99 10.23 10.63
CA GLY A 639 8.34 9.52 9.40
C GLY A 639 9.64 10.07 8.79
N THR A 640 9.74 10.06 7.47
CA THR A 640 10.90 10.63 6.78
C THR A 640 11.01 12.13 7.01
N ILE A 641 12.14 12.58 7.56
CA ILE A 641 12.42 13.98 7.86
C ILE A 641 13.00 14.64 6.59
N ILE A 642 12.40 15.77 6.17
CA ILE A 642 12.74 16.41 4.90
C ILE A 642 13.25 17.83 5.13
N TYR A 643 14.42 18.15 4.54
CA TYR A 643 14.92 19.50 4.35
C TYR A 643 14.90 19.81 2.86
N LYS A 644 14.46 21.01 2.51
CA LYS A 644 14.28 21.44 1.13
C LYS A 644 14.67 22.90 0.97
N LYS A 645 15.46 23.20 -0.06
CA LYS A 645 15.83 24.57 -0.42
C LYS A 645 15.85 24.76 -1.93
N LEU A 646 15.48 25.92 -2.41
CA LEU A 646 15.59 26.31 -3.82
C LEU A 646 17.07 26.43 -4.19
N ILE A 647 17.46 25.89 -5.35
CA ILE A 647 18.86 25.94 -5.83
C ILE A 647 19.21 27.36 -6.30
N PHE A 648 18.21 28.18 -6.68
CA PHE A 648 18.39 29.56 -7.22
C PHE A 648 18.05 30.61 -6.19
#